data_9998c354ed4a7488de3b6f776eccd37d
#
_entry.id   9998c354ed4a7488de3b6f776eccd37d
#
_cell.length_a   1.000
_cell.length_b   1.000
_cell.length_c   1.000
_cell.angle_alpha   90.00
_cell.angle_beta   90.00
_cell.angle_gamma   90.00
#
_symmetry.space_group_name_H-M   'P 1'
#
loop_
_entity.id
_entity.type
_entity.pdbx_description
1 polymer ?
#
loop_
_entity_poly.entity_id
_entity_poly.type
_entity_poly.pdbx_seq_one_letter_code
_entity_poly.pdbx_strand_id
1 'polypeptide(L)'
;MAGGSLGASAQAYHDITSAYLLNAGFDTNYTYAVGDEGNVAPNDINSVNYWDVTSVKAGVLGVWQWGSAKTFCGLSVPATGYDGVAGGGLAFGLVTTSGINMLQDSVKLPAGDYEVVMAVYNAADNEEVSTNSSAWHPYNTRLSARVPFTNTKFAAHAWTTDTISFTLDQEVAGRLRLGFSARKEAHAMPVVDWVKILRATPLGDADLALRRADLESAIAAANAVLGDAQGTAADELWATVAQAESLLNNEEADLADLLVGATSLKAATANFKWGNSIKVVTDKRYLRGATMAFGRMSTTAKATDIKEQGFVISTQAHPTVADTKHTTTLSNNGTIYCFKNLKPATEYFMRSYVENKKGNVAYGDEIRFYTIPKGNIVPTIRSISDEAVRKRITDAVNTATDLWNNLTEMRDFRPSVGYEPGTPTADCSYGGWVRVGSNTSYQSAGTIMHEWLHGVGVIPWADTQWSVVGVLRSGSQSVSGSQKGSGNWLGERVSAVLDFWDNTTGSFLHGDYQHMWPYGINGANEDNHSDVLYYGNSLVCQALGEDGLEHTSSHYAEPYWAFEHQEGVKYYITNEKKENGRYLSYLTERGAAGTLTLCQKSADELAANDSCAWYISFTPDNQYFQFRNAATGRYITFNGSTFSAKNVTPADQQDFQLMKGRVDADEDGTRGFWITRHAARNPMTMAASNATTLTRTTFNLANSATGQRWVILDEAQMRAKTTTAMGIESITDKQQNAAAVAP
;
A
#
# COMPACT_ATOMS: atom_id res chain seq x y z
N MET A 1 -1.43 -1.76 -86.03
CA MET A 1 -2.28 -2.17 -84.86
C MET A 1 -1.40 -2.13 -83.63
N ALA A 2 -1.52 -1.07 -82.86
CA ALA A 2 -0.78 -0.94 -81.61
C ALA A 2 -1.63 -1.56 -80.49
N GLY A 3 -1.14 -2.63 -79.91
CA GLY A 3 -1.70 -3.26 -78.76
C GLY A 3 -1.25 -2.47 -77.54
N GLY A 4 -2.13 -1.65 -76.95
CA GLY A 4 -1.88 -0.99 -75.71
C GLY A 4 -1.99 -2.02 -74.54
N SER A 5 -0.90 -2.26 -73.84
CA SER A 5 -0.93 -2.94 -72.54
C SER A 5 -1.62 -2.01 -71.58
N LEU A 6 -2.80 -2.37 -71.14
CA LEU A 6 -3.42 -1.81 -69.94
C LEU A 6 -2.51 -2.17 -68.75
N GLY A 7 -1.72 -1.20 -68.31
CA GLY A 7 -1.00 -1.32 -67.06
C GLY A 7 -2.02 -1.53 -65.96
N ALA A 8 -1.93 -2.63 -65.25
CA ALA A 8 -2.65 -2.81 -63.99
C ALA A 8 -2.27 -1.67 -63.07
N SER A 9 -3.22 -0.80 -62.72
CA SER A 9 -3.01 0.19 -61.68
C SER A 9 -2.67 -0.58 -60.41
N ALA A 10 -1.54 -0.26 -59.80
CA ALA A 10 -1.20 -0.83 -58.51
C ALA A 10 -2.39 -0.58 -57.55
N GLN A 11 -2.89 -1.60 -56.94
CA GLN A 11 -3.99 -1.52 -55.96
C GLN A 11 -3.54 -0.59 -54.84
N ALA A 12 -4.34 0.43 -54.57
CA ALA A 12 -4.03 1.34 -53.46
C ALA A 12 -4.43 0.69 -52.14
N TYR A 13 -3.54 0.70 -51.16
CA TYR A 13 -3.81 0.21 -49.82
C TYR A 13 -3.98 1.38 -48.84
N HIS A 14 -4.91 1.26 -47.93
CA HIS A 14 -5.24 2.24 -46.88
C HIS A 14 -4.76 1.76 -45.54
N ASP A 15 -4.14 2.64 -44.75
CA ASP A 15 -3.72 2.35 -43.38
C ASP A 15 -4.95 2.25 -42.49
N ILE A 16 -5.18 1.08 -41.92
CA ILE A 16 -6.31 0.78 -41.03
C ILE A 16 -5.82 0.37 -39.62
N THR A 17 -4.56 0.63 -39.32
CA THR A 17 -3.86 0.11 -38.15
C THR A 17 -4.57 0.49 -36.84
N SER A 18 -4.93 1.77 -36.64
CA SER A 18 -5.56 2.24 -35.42
C SER A 18 -6.92 1.59 -35.11
N ALA A 19 -7.61 1.13 -36.11
CA ALA A 19 -8.89 0.44 -36.00
C ALA A 19 -8.76 -1.05 -35.57
N TYR A 20 -7.57 -1.62 -35.64
CA TYR A 20 -7.35 -3.06 -35.48
C TYR A 20 -6.20 -3.45 -34.55
N LEU A 21 -5.21 -2.58 -34.36
CA LEU A 21 -4.08 -2.82 -33.47
C LEU A 21 -3.97 -1.75 -32.40
N LEU A 22 -3.64 -2.18 -31.21
CA LEU A 22 -3.31 -1.33 -30.09
C LEU A 22 -1.80 -1.19 -29.96
N ASN A 23 -1.33 0.02 -29.63
CA ASN A 23 0.09 0.33 -29.45
C ASN A 23 0.98 -0.21 -30.59
N ALA A 24 0.57 -0.01 -31.81
CA ALA A 24 1.27 -0.51 -33.01
C ALA A 24 2.59 0.25 -33.30
N GLY A 25 2.75 1.46 -32.76
CA GLY A 25 3.98 2.26 -32.75
C GLY A 25 4.82 2.07 -31.51
N PHE A 26 4.40 1.25 -30.56
CA PHE A 26 5.07 1.04 -29.28
C PHE A 26 5.27 2.32 -28.46
N ASP A 27 4.44 3.34 -28.64
CA ASP A 27 4.59 4.70 -28.10
C ASP A 27 4.01 4.87 -26.70
N THR A 28 3.19 3.95 -26.21
CA THR A 28 2.42 4.13 -24.98
C THR A 28 2.78 3.12 -23.91
N ASN A 29 2.86 3.63 -22.67
CA ASN A 29 2.94 2.88 -21.41
C ASN A 29 4.02 1.79 -21.37
N TYR A 30 5.24 2.23 -21.15
CA TYR A 30 6.36 1.35 -20.84
C TYR A 30 6.31 0.91 -19.39
N THR A 31 6.33 -0.39 -19.15
CA THR A 31 6.54 -0.93 -17.81
C THR A 31 8.02 -0.90 -17.39
N TYR A 32 8.93 -0.58 -18.33
CA TYR A 32 10.36 -0.48 -18.07
C TYR A 32 11.01 0.64 -18.89
N ALA A 33 11.60 1.60 -18.20
CA ALA A 33 12.67 2.41 -18.77
C ALA A 33 13.98 1.64 -18.59
N VAL A 34 14.65 1.27 -19.67
CA VAL A 34 16.00 0.71 -19.61
C VAL A 34 16.92 1.82 -19.15
N GLY A 35 17.61 1.64 -18.01
CA GLY A 35 18.65 2.54 -17.54
C GLY A 35 19.78 2.67 -18.56
N ASP A 36 20.58 3.74 -18.46
CA ASP A 36 21.62 4.10 -19.44
C ASP A 36 22.71 3.04 -19.69
N GLU A 37 22.75 1.94 -18.94
CA GLU A 37 23.68 0.83 -19.07
C GLU A 37 23.01 -0.55 -19.22
N GLY A 38 21.80 -0.59 -19.67
CA GLY A 38 21.12 -1.63 -20.41
C GLY A 38 21.33 -3.11 -20.09
N ASN A 39 21.54 -3.51 -18.86
CA ASN A 39 21.43 -4.92 -18.47
C ASN A 39 20.07 -5.17 -17.81
N VAL A 40 19.05 -5.47 -18.59
CA VAL A 40 17.80 -6.04 -18.10
C VAL A 40 17.94 -7.55 -18.09
N ALA A 41 17.71 -8.16 -16.94
CA ALA A 41 17.74 -9.62 -16.84
C ALA A 41 16.68 -10.25 -17.76
N PRO A 42 17.00 -11.34 -18.44
CA PRO A 42 16.13 -11.94 -19.49
C PRO A 42 14.75 -12.37 -19.02
N ASN A 43 14.50 -12.38 -17.71
CA ASN A 43 13.27 -12.87 -17.09
C ASN A 43 12.28 -11.77 -16.68
N ASP A 44 12.61 -10.48 -16.86
CA ASP A 44 11.85 -9.39 -16.25
C ASP A 44 10.87 -8.70 -17.20
N ILE A 45 10.89 -9.00 -18.50
CA ILE A 45 9.99 -8.39 -19.49
C ILE A 45 9.07 -9.45 -20.08
N ASN A 46 7.85 -9.51 -19.58
CA ASN A 46 6.84 -10.44 -20.08
C ASN A 46 5.78 -9.77 -20.96
N SER A 47 5.74 -8.46 -21.07
CA SER A 47 4.77 -7.76 -21.91
C SER A 47 5.22 -6.37 -22.32
N VAL A 48 5.01 -6.04 -23.58
CA VAL A 48 4.86 -4.68 -24.05
C VAL A 48 3.35 -4.42 -24.05
N ASN A 49 2.88 -3.25 -23.66
CA ASN A 49 1.45 -2.99 -23.52
C ASN A 49 0.67 -3.46 -24.75
N TYR A 50 -0.31 -4.32 -24.55
CA TYR A 50 -1.12 -5.00 -25.58
C TYR A 50 -0.39 -6.05 -26.42
N TRP A 51 0.89 -6.33 -26.16
CA TRP A 51 1.67 -7.34 -26.91
C TRP A 51 2.23 -8.39 -25.96
N ASP A 52 1.83 -9.62 -26.15
CA ASP A 52 2.39 -10.76 -25.42
C ASP A 52 3.74 -11.17 -25.99
N VAL A 53 4.72 -11.30 -25.13
CA VAL A 53 6.04 -11.82 -25.50
C VAL A 53 6.10 -13.31 -25.20
N THR A 54 6.28 -14.11 -26.24
CA THR A 54 6.38 -15.56 -26.12
C THR A 54 7.74 -16.08 -26.59
N SER A 55 8.29 -17.08 -25.91
CA SER A 55 9.50 -17.82 -26.30
C SER A 55 10.78 -16.99 -26.30
N VAL A 56 11.14 -16.38 -25.21
CA VAL A 56 12.51 -15.88 -25.02
C VAL A 56 13.35 -16.99 -24.40
N LYS A 57 14.13 -17.71 -25.20
CA LYS A 57 15.23 -18.53 -24.70
C LYS A 57 16.52 -17.75 -24.88
N ALA A 58 17.12 -17.28 -23.80
CA ALA A 58 18.37 -16.56 -23.80
C ALA A 58 18.39 -15.31 -24.73
N GLY A 59 17.62 -14.29 -24.38
CA GLY A 59 17.63 -12.99 -25.03
C GLY A 59 17.27 -11.91 -24.02
N VAL A 60 17.62 -10.67 -24.32
CA VAL A 60 17.24 -9.49 -23.56
C VAL A 60 16.27 -8.69 -24.40
N LEU A 61 15.13 -8.35 -23.83
CA LEU A 61 14.12 -7.51 -24.48
C LEU A 61 14.14 -6.13 -23.85
N GLY A 62 13.99 -5.08 -24.64
CA GLY A 62 13.90 -3.71 -24.16
C GLY A 62 12.89 -2.90 -24.94
N VAL A 63 12.35 -1.90 -24.27
CA VAL A 63 11.55 -0.83 -24.89
C VAL A 63 12.18 0.48 -24.47
N TRP A 64 12.40 1.40 -25.39
CA TRP A 64 12.96 2.72 -25.06
C TRP A 64 12.35 3.82 -25.92
N GLN A 65 12.43 5.04 -25.43
CA GLN A 65 12.03 6.21 -26.19
C GLN A 65 13.15 6.70 -27.09
N TRP A 66 12.80 7.08 -28.29
CA TRP A 66 13.67 7.80 -29.20
C TRP A 66 14.09 9.16 -28.60
N GLY A 67 15.23 9.68 -29.00
CA GLY A 67 15.70 11.01 -28.59
C GLY A 67 17.20 11.11 -28.35
N SER A 68 17.88 9.98 -28.17
CA SER A 68 19.35 9.91 -28.16
C SER A 68 19.81 8.54 -28.63
N ALA A 69 20.90 8.49 -29.36
CA ALA A 69 21.54 7.20 -29.69
C ALA A 69 21.97 6.52 -28.40
N LYS A 70 21.66 5.24 -28.25
CA LYS A 70 21.96 4.43 -27.06
C LYS A 70 22.72 3.18 -27.48
N THR A 71 23.52 2.68 -26.55
CA THR A 71 24.17 1.37 -26.68
C THR A 71 23.45 0.37 -25.77
N PHE A 72 23.06 -0.76 -26.36
CA PHE A 72 22.36 -1.82 -25.64
C PHE A 72 23.10 -3.15 -25.91
N CYS A 73 23.55 -3.83 -24.87
CA CYS A 73 24.38 -5.05 -25.00
C CYS A 73 25.56 -4.90 -25.96
N GLY A 74 26.18 -3.72 -25.99
CA GLY A 74 27.31 -3.41 -26.89
C GLY A 74 26.92 -3.05 -28.32
N LEU A 75 25.64 -3.04 -28.67
CA LEU A 75 25.12 -2.68 -29.99
C LEU A 75 24.45 -1.30 -29.95
N SER A 76 24.71 -0.47 -30.96
CA SER A 76 24.18 0.89 -31.03
C SER A 76 22.82 0.92 -31.71
N VAL A 77 21.85 1.60 -31.10
CA VAL A 77 20.54 1.88 -31.68
C VAL A 77 20.45 3.32 -32.15
N PRO A 78 19.68 3.61 -33.22
CA PRO A 78 19.57 4.95 -33.75
C PRO A 78 18.86 5.90 -32.79
N ALA A 79 19.09 7.22 -32.94
CA ALA A 79 18.42 8.25 -32.14
C ALA A 79 16.99 8.54 -32.62
N THR A 80 16.64 8.13 -33.83
CA THR A 80 15.33 8.39 -34.47
C THR A 80 14.75 7.08 -35.01
N GLY A 81 13.41 7.03 -35.08
CA GLY A 81 12.68 5.95 -35.76
C GLY A 81 12.86 5.89 -37.24
N TYR A 82 12.13 4.99 -37.90
CA TYR A 82 12.16 4.77 -39.33
C TYR A 82 11.92 6.04 -40.16
N ASP A 83 10.97 6.87 -39.73
CA ASP A 83 10.61 8.10 -40.42
C ASP A 83 11.52 9.29 -40.07
N GLY A 84 12.60 9.08 -39.32
CA GLY A 84 13.54 10.11 -38.90
C GLY A 84 13.02 11.02 -37.80
N VAL A 85 11.89 10.69 -37.18
CA VAL A 85 11.24 11.49 -36.12
C VAL A 85 11.81 11.10 -34.77
N ALA A 86 12.16 12.10 -33.95
CA ALA A 86 12.50 11.91 -32.53
C ALA A 86 11.21 11.81 -31.72
N GLY A 87 11.16 10.92 -30.76
CA GLY A 87 9.97 10.61 -29.96
C GLY A 87 9.27 9.35 -30.47
N GLY A 88 8.47 8.73 -29.63
CA GLY A 88 7.93 7.42 -29.90
C GLY A 88 8.79 6.30 -29.34
N GLY A 89 8.31 5.10 -29.38
CA GLY A 89 8.88 3.96 -28.74
C GLY A 89 9.42 2.91 -29.69
N LEU A 90 10.11 1.95 -29.17
CA LEU A 90 10.50 0.86 -29.80
C LEU A 90 10.83 -0.29 -29.09
N ALA A 91 10.68 -1.40 -29.58
CA ALA A 91 10.92 -2.66 -28.90
C ALA A 91 11.93 -3.55 -29.59
N PHE A 92 12.90 -4.09 -28.98
CA PHE A 92 13.40 -5.42 -29.03
C PHE A 92 14.80 -5.63 -28.62
N GLY A 93 15.13 -6.86 -28.40
CA GLY A 93 16.25 -7.29 -27.70
C GLY A 93 17.18 -8.21 -28.42
N LEU A 94 18.20 -8.64 -27.71
CA LEU A 94 19.24 -9.54 -28.19
C LEU A 94 18.71 -10.94 -28.38
N VAL A 95 18.91 -11.48 -29.59
CA VAL A 95 18.63 -12.88 -29.93
C VAL A 95 19.94 -13.60 -30.13
N THR A 96 20.22 -14.60 -29.30
CA THR A 96 21.50 -15.35 -29.43
C THR A 96 21.41 -16.64 -30.19
N THR A 97 20.36 -17.44 -30.07
CA THR A 97 20.25 -18.74 -30.76
C THR A 97 18.82 -19.22 -30.99
N SER A 98 17.83 -18.49 -30.59
CA SER A 98 16.40 -18.86 -30.70
C SER A 98 15.54 -17.64 -30.92
N GLY A 99 14.33 -17.83 -31.45
CA GLY A 99 13.51 -16.71 -31.87
C GLY A 99 12.90 -15.91 -30.71
N ILE A 100 12.80 -14.61 -30.89
CA ILE A 100 11.93 -13.73 -30.13
C ILE A 100 10.63 -13.57 -30.89
N ASN A 101 9.51 -13.62 -30.17
CA ASN A 101 8.20 -13.38 -30.75
C ASN A 101 7.38 -12.45 -29.87
N MET A 102 6.74 -11.48 -30.52
CA MET A 102 5.65 -10.71 -29.94
C MET A 102 4.36 -10.99 -30.68
N LEU A 103 3.26 -11.01 -29.98
CA LEU A 103 1.96 -11.18 -30.59
C LEU A 103 0.91 -10.26 -29.96
N GLN A 104 0.03 -9.76 -30.81
CA GLN A 104 -1.24 -9.18 -30.39
C GLN A 104 -2.35 -10.18 -30.70
N ASP A 105 -3.02 -10.61 -29.63
CA ASP A 105 -4.04 -11.63 -29.71
C ASP A 105 -5.43 -11.02 -30.01
N SER A 106 -6.36 -11.87 -30.43
CA SER A 106 -7.75 -11.49 -30.67
C SER A 106 -7.96 -10.37 -31.71
N VAL A 107 -7.04 -10.23 -32.65
CA VAL A 107 -7.21 -9.33 -33.80
C VAL A 107 -8.25 -9.92 -34.72
N LYS A 108 -9.33 -9.17 -35.01
CA LYS A 108 -10.45 -9.63 -35.83
C LYS A 108 -10.50 -8.79 -37.11
N LEU A 109 -10.23 -9.40 -38.25
CA LEU A 109 -10.17 -8.75 -39.54
C LEU A 109 -11.36 -9.18 -40.41
N PRO A 110 -12.09 -8.28 -41.07
CA PRO A 110 -13.14 -8.59 -42.05
C PRO A 110 -12.57 -9.20 -43.32
N ALA A 111 -13.43 -9.60 -44.24
CA ALA A 111 -13.00 -10.02 -45.59
C ALA A 111 -12.27 -8.87 -46.29
N GLY A 112 -11.21 -9.18 -47.04
CA GLY A 112 -10.45 -8.18 -47.78
C GLY A 112 -9.04 -8.61 -48.13
N ASP A 113 -8.37 -7.79 -48.95
CA ASP A 113 -6.96 -7.93 -49.31
C ASP A 113 -6.13 -7.04 -48.33
N TYR A 114 -5.12 -7.64 -47.73
CA TYR A 114 -4.33 -7.05 -46.67
C TYR A 114 -2.84 -7.06 -46.94
N GLU A 115 -2.17 -6.04 -46.41
CA GLU A 115 -0.74 -6.03 -46.19
C GLU A 115 -0.44 -5.77 -44.73
N VAL A 116 0.49 -6.53 -44.15
CA VAL A 116 1.11 -6.20 -42.85
C VAL A 116 2.53 -5.77 -43.11
N VAL A 117 2.85 -4.56 -42.67
CA VAL A 117 4.16 -3.96 -42.88
C VAL A 117 4.78 -3.66 -41.50
N MET A 118 6.04 -4.00 -41.33
CA MET A 118 6.80 -3.60 -40.12
C MET A 118 8.09 -2.89 -40.52
N ALA A 119 8.46 -1.87 -39.74
CA ALA A 119 9.73 -1.16 -39.86
C ALA A 119 10.74 -1.74 -38.87
N VAL A 120 11.85 -2.23 -39.36
CA VAL A 120 12.88 -2.93 -38.58
C VAL A 120 14.24 -2.30 -38.83
N TYR A 121 14.98 -2.03 -37.74
CA TYR A 121 16.39 -1.70 -37.76
C TYR A 121 17.21 -2.89 -37.26
N ASN A 122 18.24 -3.27 -37.98
CA ASN A 122 19.18 -4.28 -37.52
C ASN A 122 20.39 -3.59 -36.90
N ALA A 123 20.51 -3.66 -35.60
CA ALA A 123 21.62 -3.06 -34.88
C ALA A 123 22.87 -3.94 -34.81
N ALA A 124 22.84 -5.14 -35.37
CA ALA A 124 24.00 -6.02 -35.45
C ALA A 124 24.93 -5.66 -36.63
N ASP A 125 26.20 -6.04 -36.53
CA ASP A 125 27.22 -5.80 -37.54
C ASP A 125 27.11 -6.76 -38.76
N ASN A 126 26.06 -7.58 -38.83
CA ASN A 126 25.86 -8.56 -39.87
C ASN A 126 24.39 -8.72 -40.27
N GLU A 127 24.11 -9.40 -41.38
CA GLU A 127 22.77 -9.63 -41.90
C GLU A 127 22.14 -10.96 -41.42
N GLU A 128 22.53 -11.44 -40.26
CA GLU A 128 22.04 -12.73 -39.74
C GLU A 128 20.65 -12.67 -39.10
N VAL A 129 20.10 -11.45 -38.88
CA VAL A 129 18.72 -11.24 -38.40
C VAL A 129 17.73 -11.48 -39.53
N SER A 130 16.75 -12.30 -39.30
CA SER A 130 15.65 -12.53 -40.24
C SER A 130 14.33 -12.76 -39.51
N THR A 131 13.22 -12.52 -40.20
CA THR A 131 11.91 -12.93 -39.70
C THR A 131 11.78 -14.45 -39.72
N ASN A 132 11.18 -15.04 -38.69
CA ASN A 132 11.08 -16.49 -38.54
C ASN A 132 9.68 -17.03 -38.26
N SER A 133 8.67 -16.18 -38.18
CA SER A 133 7.33 -16.60 -37.81
C SER A 133 6.25 -16.09 -38.76
N SER A 134 5.06 -16.71 -38.62
CA SER A 134 3.88 -16.23 -39.33
C SER A 134 3.46 -14.86 -38.79
N ALA A 135 3.24 -13.91 -39.69
CA ALA A 135 2.70 -12.61 -39.34
C ALA A 135 1.22 -12.66 -38.97
N TRP A 136 0.45 -13.45 -39.71
CA TRP A 136 -0.96 -13.66 -39.44
C TRP A 136 -1.24 -15.12 -39.10
N HIS A 137 -1.88 -15.37 -37.97
CA HIS A 137 -2.18 -16.69 -37.45
C HIS A 137 -3.66 -16.79 -37.06
N PRO A 138 -4.54 -17.22 -38.03
CA PRO A 138 -5.95 -17.42 -37.72
C PRO A 138 -6.18 -18.46 -36.63
N TYR A 139 -7.21 -18.25 -35.81
CA TYR A 139 -7.60 -19.24 -34.79
C TYR A 139 -8.21 -20.48 -35.46
N ASN A 140 -8.06 -21.60 -34.77
CA ASN A 140 -8.67 -22.89 -35.15
C ASN A 140 -8.44 -23.36 -36.56
N THR A 141 -7.37 -22.92 -37.21
CA THR A 141 -7.03 -23.30 -38.58
C THR A 141 -5.80 -24.21 -38.61
N ARG A 142 -5.65 -24.94 -39.71
CA ARG A 142 -4.44 -25.75 -39.96
C ARG A 142 -3.21 -24.84 -40.14
N LEU A 143 -2.04 -25.38 -39.85
CA LEU A 143 -0.75 -24.68 -40.04
C LEU A 143 -0.60 -24.05 -41.44
N SER A 144 -1.21 -24.65 -42.46
CA SER A 144 -1.21 -24.16 -43.82
C SER A 144 -1.99 -22.85 -44.07
N ALA A 145 -2.82 -22.43 -43.15
CA ALA A 145 -3.55 -21.16 -43.22
C ALA A 145 -2.78 -19.99 -42.56
N ARG A 146 -1.60 -20.24 -42.02
CA ARG A 146 -0.74 -19.21 -41.48
C ARG A 146 -0.05 -18.47 -42.60
N VAL A 147 -0.01 -17.16 -42.53
CA VAL A 147 0.69 -16.31 -43.49
C VAL A 147 2.07 -15.96 -42.91
N PRO A 148 3.15 -16.56 -43.42
CA PRO A 148 4.50 -16.30 -42.91
C PRO A 148 5.07 -15.02 -43.52
N PHE A 149 5.95 -14.37 -42.78
CA PHE A 149 6.89 -13.40 -43.35
C PHE A 149 7.83 -14.11 -44.35
N THR A 150 8.43 -13.33 -45.22
CA THR A 150 9.23 -13.82 -46.37
C THR A 150 10.64 -14.29 -45.97
N ASN A 151 10.97 -14.39 -44.67
CA ASN A 151 12.35 -14.62 -44.19
C ASN A 151 13.33 -13.55 -44.66
N THR A 152 12.89 -12.33 -44.72
CA THR A 152 13.69 -11.19 -45.11
C THR A 152 14.90 -11.06 -44.18
N LYS A 153 16.09 -10.95 -44.77
CA LYS A 153 17.30 -10.58 -44.05
C LYS A 153 17.41 -9.06 -43.99
N PHE A 154 17.77 -8.55 -42.84
CA PHE A 154 17.88 -7.11 -42.61
C PHE A 154 19.33 -6.68 -42.73
N ALA A 155 19.59 -5.67 -43.54
CA ALA A 155 20.91 -5.09 -43.68
C ALA A 155 21.41 -4.51 -42.33
N ALA A 156 22.70 -4.68 -42.05
CA ALA A 156 23.30 -4.14 -40.81
C ALA A 156 23.18 -2.61 -40.75
N HIS A 157 22.87 -2.10 -39.60
CA HIS A 157 22.77 -0.66 -39.27
C HIS A 157 21.85 0.13 -40.20
N ALA A 158 20.80 -0.49 -40.71
CA ALA A 158 19.86 0.14 -41.63
C ALA A 158 18.41 -0.14 -41.22
N TRP A 159 17.54 0.84 -41.45
CA TRP A 159 16.10 0.65 -41.43
C TRP A 159 15.65 -0.08 -42.71
N THR A 160 14.80 -1.05 -42.53
CA THR A 160 14.20 -1.82 -43.63
C THR A 160 12.74 -2.11 -43.30
N THR A 161 11.87 -2.15 -44.29
CA THR A 161 10.51 -2.65 -44.09
C THR A 161 10.38 -4.09 -44.56
N ASP A 162 9.64 -4.90 -43.86
CA ASP A 162 9.21 -6.23 -44.30
C ASP A 162 7.69 -6.22 -44.47
N THR A 163 7.20 -6.73 -45.61
CA THR A 163 5.79 -6.67 -45.99
C THR A 163 5.31 -8.06 -46.35
N ILE A 164 4.13 -8.42 -45.84
CA ILE A 164 3.40 -9.60 -46.31
C ILE A 164 2.03 -9.21 -46.83
N SER A 165 1.53 -9.93 -47.82
CA SER A 165 0.19 -9.75 -48.38
C SER A 165 -0.61 -11.03 -48.23
N PHE A 166 -1.91 -10.90 -47.92
CA PHE A 166 -2.84 -12.02 -47.82
C PHE A 166 -4.26 -11.57 -48.07
N THR A 167 -5.13 -12.50 -48.45
CA THR A 167 -6.55 -12.27 -48.67
C THR A 167 -7.36 -13.08 -47.66
N LEU A 168 -8.43 -12.47 -47.12
CA LEU A 168 -9.43 -13.13 -46.31
C LEU A 168 -10.77 -13.11 -47.04
N ASP A 169 -11.34 -14.26 -47.30
CA ASP A 169 -12.64 -14.41 -47.96
C ASP A 169 -13.81 -14.11 -47.05
N GLN A 170 -13.59 -14.11 -45.73
CA GLN A 170 -14.58 -13.85 -44.70
C GLN A 170 -13.88 -13.22 -43.46
N GLU A 171 -14.69 -12.75 -42.51
CA GLU A 171 -14.18 -12.28 -41.22
C GLU A 171 -13.45 -13.42 -40.49
N VAL A 172 -12.24 -13.14 -40.00
CA VAL A 172 -11.41 -14.11 -39.30
C VAL A 172 -10.79 -13.45 -38.04
N ALA A 173 -10.98 -14.09 -36.91
CA ALA A 173 -10.22 -13.77 -35.70
C ALA A 173 -8.90 -14.55 -35.67
N GLY A 174 -7.84 -13.88 -35.26
CA GLY A 174 -6.51 -14.45 -35.18
C GLY A 174 -5.57 -13.65 -34.32
N ARG A 175 -4.29 -13.90 -34.45
CA ARG A 175 -3.24 -13.14 -33.80
C ARG A 175 -2.24 -12.61 -34.84
N LEU A 176 -1.81 -11.37 -34.63
CA LEU A 176 -0.67 -10.80 -35.32
C LEU A 176 0.60 -11.17 -34.56
N ARG A 177 1.59 -11.71 -35.24
CA ARG A 177 2.82 -12.17 -34.60
C ARG A 177 4.04 -11.62 -35.32
N LEU A 178 4.91 -10.97 -34.58
CA LEU A 178 6.22 -10.53 -35.03
C LEU A 178 7.27 -11.47 -34.44
N GLY A 179 8.05 -12.11 -35.29
CA GLY A 179 9.07 -13.05 -34.85
C GLY A 179 10.38 -12.87 -35.60
N PHE A 180 11.46 -12.91 -34.85
CA PHE A 180 12.81 -12.77 -35.34
C PHE A 180 13.68 -13.94 -34.89
N SER A 181 14.66 -14.28 -35.73
CA SER A 181 15.70 -15.24 -35.39
C SER A 181 17.06 -14.73 -35.82
N ALA A 182 18.09 -15.16 -35.09
CA ALA A 182 19.47 -15.02 -35.51
C ALA A 182 20.07 -16.40 -35.75
N ARG A 183 21.10 -16.49 -36.63
CA ARG A 183 21.89 -17.68 -36.75
C ARG A 183 22.77 -17.89 -35.51
N LYS A 184 23.13 -19.15 -35.32
CA LYS A 184 24.02 -19.60 -34.25
C LYS A 184 25.30 -18.74 -34.23
N GLU A 185 25.62 -18.16 -33.11
CA GLU A 185 26.81 -17.33 -32.85
C GLU A 185 26.71 -15.84 -33.21
N ALA A 186 25.61 -15.37 -33.80
CA ALA A 186 25.42 -13.94 -34.05
C ALA A 186 24.63 -13.27 -32.88
N HIS A 187 25.14 -12.16 -32.41
CA HIS A 187 24.33 -11.24 -31.59
C HIS A 187 23.45 -10.46 -32.56
N ALA A 188 22.16 -10.69 -32.50
CA ALA A 188 21.18 -10.00 -33.34
C ALA A 188 20.29 -9.12 -32.51
N MET A 189 20.12 -7.87 -32.91
CA MET A 189 19.23 -6.95 -32.24
C MET A 189 18.32 -6.28 -33.28
N PRO A 190 17.18 -6.91 -33.61
CA PRO A 190 16.13 -6.25 -34.34
C PRO A 190 15.45 -5.21 -33.49
N VAL A 191 15.28 -4.02 -34.05
CA VAL A 191 14.58 -2.90 -33.43
C VAL A 191 13.37 -2.60 -34.30
N VAL A 192 12.14 -2.71 -33.74
CA VAL A 192 10.91 -2.44 -34.47
C VAL A 192 10.37 -1.09 -34.07
N ASP A 193 10.16 -0.20 -35.01
CA ASP A 193 9.57 1.12 -34.75
C ASP A 193 8.05 1.05 -34.75
N TRP A 194 7.47 0.44 -35.78
CA TRP A 194 6.03 0.30 -35.91
C TRP A 194 5.64 -0.93 -36.73
N VAL A 195 4.37 -1.31 -36.57
CA VAL A 195 3.68 -2.29 -37.40
C VAL A 195 2.41 -1.67 -37.97
N LYS A 196 2.16 -1.83 -39.22
CA LYS A 196 0.94 -1.35 -39.89
C LYS A 196 0.15 -2.49 -40.50
N ILE A 197 -1.18 -2.38 -40.41
CA ILE A 197 -2.12 -3.17 -41.21
C ILE A 197 -2.70 -2.25 -42.27
N LEU A 198 -2.47 -2.63 -43.51
CA LEU A 198 -3.02 -1.93 -44.68
C LEU A 198 -4.10 -2.80 -45.32
N ARG A 199 -5.14 -2.21 -45.85
CA ARG A 199 -6.21 -2.92 -46.56
C ARG A 199 -6.54 -2.22 -47.88
N ALA A 200 -6.84 -2.99 -48.92
CA ALA A 200 -7.24 -2.47 -50.24
C ALA A 200 -8.53 -1.64 -50.21
N THR A 201 -9.40 -1.88 -49.22
CA THR A 201 -10.61 -1.13 -48.99
C THR A 201 -10.43 -0.18 -47.80
N PRO A 202 -10.79 1.09 -47.89
CA PRO A 202 -10.71 2.03 -46.74
C PRO A 202 -11.65 1.60 -45.64
N LEU A 203 -11.46 2.21 -44.41
CA LEU A 203 -12.39 2.05 -43.32
C LEU A 203 -13.77 2.58 -43.70
N GLY A 204 -14.82 1.93 -43.20
CA GLY A 204 -16.21 2.30 -43.47
C GLY A 204 -17.21 1.74 -42.46
N ASP A 205 -18.51 1.87 -42.76
CA ASP A 205 -19.58 1.51 -41.84
C ASP A 205 -19.53 0.04 -41.35
N ALA A 206 -19.02 -0.85 -42.19
CA ALA A 206 -18.85 -2.28 -41.81
C ALA A 206 -17.80 -2.44 -40.67
N ASP A 207 -16.74 -1.66 -40.72
CA ASP A 207 -15.72 -1.67 -39.64
C ASP A 207 -16.27 -1.09 -38.34
N LEU A 208 -17.04 -0.02 -38.44
CA LEU A 208 -17.71 0.60 -37.30
C LEU A 208 -18.71 -0.39 -36.66
N ALA A 209 -19.55 -1.04 -37.47
CA ALA A 209 -20.50 -2.04 -36.98
C ALA A 209 -19.80 -3.21 -36.27
N LEU A 210 -18.64 -3.66 -36.82
CA LEU A 210 -17.83 -4.71 -36.21
C LEU A 210 -17.28 -4.30 -34.83
N ARG A 211 -16.74 -3.08 -34.71
CA ARG A 211 -16.20 -2.60 -33.43
C ARG A 211 -17.30 -2.40 -32.39
N ARG A 212 -18.46 -1.87 -32.79
CA ARG A 212 -19.62 -1.77 -31.91
C ARG A 212 -20.10 -3.13 -31.42
N ALA A 213 -20.22 -4.11 -32.30
CA ALA A 213 -20.60 -5.48 -31.94
C ALA A 213 -19.58 -6.14 -30.98
N ASP A 214 -18.28 -5.88 -31.17
CA ASP A 214 -17.22 -6.36 -30.26
C ASP A 214 -17.38 -5.75 -28.85
N LEU A 215 -17.69 -4.45 -28.76
CA LEU A 215 -17.90 -3.77 -27.49
C LEU A 215 -19.19 -4.27 -26.81
N GLU A 216 -20.31 -4.41 -27.55
CA GLU A 216 -21.55 -5.00 -27.06
C GLU A 216 -21.33 -6.42 -26.48
N SER A 217 -20.58 -7.24 -27.21
CA SER A 217 -20.23 -8.59 -26.75
C SER A 217 -19.40 -8.57 -25.46
N ALA A 218 -18.46 -7.61 -25.34
CA ALA A 218 -17.67 -7.45 -24.13
C ALA A 218 -18.54 -7.00 -22.93
N ILE A 219 -19.47 -6.07 -23.15
CA ILE A 219 -20.44 -5.62 -22.14
C ILE A 219 -21.31 -6.80 -21.67
N ALA A 220 -21.86 -7.56 -22.60
CA ALA A 220 -22.67 -8.74 -22.27
C ALA A 220 -21.87 -9.78 -21.45
N ALA A 221 -20.62 -10.03 -21.82
CA ALA A 221 -19.75 -10.95 -21.10
C ALA A 221 -19.37 -10.46 -19.70
N ALA A 222 -19.19 -9.15 -19.50
CA ALA A 222 -18.92 -8.55 -18.21
C ALA A 222 -20.16 -8.64 -17.30
N ASN A 223 -21.33 -8.26 -17.81
CA ASN A 223 -22.61 -8.34 -17.07
C ASN A 223 -22.95 -9.78 -16.65
N ALA A 224 -22.69 -10.76 -17.51
CA ALA A 224 -22.89 -12.18 -17.18
C ALA A 224 -22.00 -12.69 -16.03
N VAL A 225 -20.83 -12.07 -15.83
CA VAL A 225 -19.91 -12.44 -14.75
C VAL A 225 -20.19 -11.68 -13.48
N LEU A 226 -20.64 -10.44 -13.59
CA LEU A 226 -21.04 -9.61 -12.46
C LEU A 226 -22.26 -10.18 -11.74
N GLY A 227 -23.34 -10.52 -12.47
CA GLY A 227 -24.56 -10.98 -11.84
C GLY A 227 -25.01 -10.03 -10.72
N ASP A 228 -25.19 -10.58 -9.53
CA ASP A 228 -25.52 -9.82 -8.30
C ASP A 228 -24.28 -9.54 -7.41
N ALA A 229 -23.07 -9.60 -7.96
CA ALA A 229 -21.82 -9.40 -7.20
C ALA A 229 -21.75 -8.01 -6.59
N GLN A 230 -21.26 -7.93 -5.36
CA GLN A 230 -21.08 -6.71 -4.58
C GLN A 230 -19.65 -6.58 -4.07
N GLY A 231 -19.29 -5.37 -3.66
CA GLY A 231 -17.97 -5.03 -3.11
C GLY A 231 -17.05 -4.39 -4.14
N THR A 232 -15.92 -3.87 -3.67
CA THR A 232 -15.02 -2.99 -4.43
C THR A 232 -14.64 -3.53 -5.82
N ALA A 233 -14.30 -4.80 -5.94
CA ALA A 233 -13.95 -5.40 -7.24
C ALA A 233 -15.14 -5.45 -8.21
N ALA A 234 -16.35 -5.66 -7.71
CA ALA A 234 -17.55 -5.60 -8.52
C ALA A 234 -17.85 -4.16 -8.92
N ASP A 235 -17.72 -3.21 -8.00
CA ASP A 235 -17.93 -1.78 -8.25
C ASP A 235 -16.96 -1.25 -9.32
N GLU A 236 -15.69 -1.66 -9.27
CA GLU A 236 -14.68 -1.33 -10.28
C GLU A 236 -15.06 -1.87 -11.67
N LEU A 237 -15.55 -3.11 -11.76
CA LEU A 237 -16.00 -3.67 -13.02
C LEU A 237 -17.30 -3.02 -13.50
N TRP A 238 -18.26 -2.73 -12.61
CA TRP A 238 -19.48 -1.97 -12.94
C TRP A 238 -19.14 -0.59 -13.51
N ALA A 239 -18.18 0.13 -12.94
CA ALA A 239 -17.72 1.41 -13.47
C ALA A 239 -17.14 1.27 -14.89
N THR A 240 -16.37 0.21 -15.15
CA THR A 240 -15.80 -0.06 -16.48
C THR A 240 -16.91 -0.42 -17.48
N VAL A 241 -17.93 -1.17 -17.07
CA VAL A 241 -19.12 -1.46 -17.91
C VAL A 241 -19.83 -0.17 -18.27
N ALA A 242 -20.09 0.71 -17.29
CA ALA A 242 -20.77 1.99 -17.53
C ALA A 242 -20.01 2.90 -18.52
N GLN A 243 -18.67 2.93 -18.44
CA GLN A 243 -17.83 3.63 -19.41
C GLN A 243 -17.96 3.03 -20.82
N ALA A 244 -17.97 1.71 -20.93
CA ALA A 244 -18.13 1.00 -22.21
C ALA A 244 -19.54 1.23 -22.80
N GLU A 245 -20.58 1.24 -21.99
CA GLU A 245 -21.95 1.56 -22.42
C GLU A 245 -22.07 3.02 -22.89
N SER A 246 -21.45 3.95 -22.19
CA SER A 246 -21.37 5.37 -22.60
C SER A 246 -20.66 5.51 -23.96
N LEU A 247 -19.57 4.80 -24.15
CA LEU A 247 -18.82 4.81 -25.41
C LEU A 247 -19.63 4.17 -26.55
N LEU A 248 -20.33 3.07 -26.27
CA LEU A 248 -21.19 2.41 -27.26
C LEU A 248 -22.34 3.33 -27.74
N ASN A 249 -22.90 4.14 -26.82
CA ASN A 249 -23.96 5.10 -27.10
C ASN A 249 -23.48 6.43 -27.72
N ASN A 250 -22.16 6.63 -27.81
CA ASN A 250 -21.59 7.80 -28.45
C ASN A 250 -21.54 7.59 -29.98
N GLU A 251 -22.38 8.32 -30.73
CA GLU A 251 -22.42 8.22 -32.20
C GLU A 251 -21.13 8.71 -32.86
N GLU A 252 -20.37 9.60 -32.19
CA GLU A 252 -19.10 10.17 -32.66
C GLU A 252 -17.86 9.33 -32.26
N ALA A 253 -18.04 8.22 -31.53
CA ALA A 253 -16.94 7.36 -31.13
C ALA A 253 -16.23 6.76 -32.36
N ASP A 254 -14.94 6.93 -32.41
CA ASP A 254 -14.14 6.38 -33.50
C ASP A 254 -13.81 4.88 -33.30
N LEU A 255 -13.23 4.28 -34.32
CA LEU A 255 -12.90 2.86 -34.32
C LEU A 255 -11.82 2.50 -33.28
N ALA A 256 -10.89 3.42 -33.02
CA ALA A 256 -9.82 3.20 -32.05
C ALA A 256 -10.37 3.26 -30.62
N ASP A 257 -11.24 4.22 -30.33
CA ASP A 257 -11.91 4.31 -29.04
C ASP A 257 -12.71 3.06 -28.70
N LEU A 258 -13.49 2.56 -29.66
CA LEU A 258 -14.28 1.33 -29.50
C LEU A 258 -13.39 0.10 -29.28
N LEU A 259 -12.26 0.00 -29.99
CA LEU A 259 -11.28 -1.06 -29.81
C LEU A 259 -10.65 -1.01 -28.41
N VAL A 260 -10.23 0.17 -27.94
CA VAL A 260 -9.67 0.40 -26.62
C VAL A 260 -10.70 0.05 -25.55
N GLY A 261 -11.92 0.54 -25.68
CA GLY A 261 -13.01 0.26 -24.74
C GLY A 261 -13.32 -1.24 -24.61
N ALA A 262 -13.45 -1.93 -25.72
CA ALA A 262 -13.69 -3.38 -25.72
C ALA A 262 -12.52 -4.17 -25.10
N THR A 263 -11.29 -3.78 -25.38
CA THR A 263 -10.10 -4.46 -24.84
C THR A 263 -9.96 -4.22 -23.35
N SER A 264 -10.14 -2.99 -22.89
CA SER A 264 -10.09 -2.63 -21.48
C SER A 264 -11.16 -3.38 -20.68
N LEU A 265 -12.39 -3.46 -21.18
CA LEU A 265 -13.46 -4.19 -20.53
C LEU A 265 -13.21 -5.70 -20.50
N LYS A 266 -12.66 -6.29 -21.55
CA LYS A 266 -12.26 -7.71 -21.56
C LYS A 266 -11.17 -7.99 -20.53
N ALA A 267 -10.18 -7.11 -20.39
CA ALA A 267 -9.14 -7.22 -19.37
C ALA A 267 -9.70 -7.11 -17.96
N ALA A 268 -10.55 -6.11 -17.68
CA ALA A 268 -11.22 -5.94 -16.40
C ALA A 268 -12.08 -7.16 -16.03
N THR A 269 -12.83 -7.72 -17.01
CA THR A 269 -13.62 -8.94 -16.83
C THR A 269 -12.75 -10.16 -16.52
N ALA A 270 -11.62 -10.30 -17.17
CA ALA A 270 -10.66 -11.38 -16.90
C ALA A 270 -10.03 -11.24 -15.50
N ASN A 271 -9.68 -10.03 -15.09
CA ASN A 271 -9.19 -9.72 -13.74
C ASN A 271 -10.23 -10.11 -12.68
N PHE A 272 -11.46 -9.69 -12.85
CA PHE A 272 -12.56 -10.00 -11.92
C PHE A 272 -12.79 -11.51 -11.81
N LYS A 273 -12.84 -12.24 -12.93
CA LYS A 273 -12.94 -13.70 -12.95
C LYS A 273 -11.81 -14.38 -12.20
N TRP A 274 -10.59 -13.95 -12.47
CA TRP A 274 -9.43 -14.55 -11.81
C TRP A 274 -9.41 -14.19 -10.33
N GLY A 275 -9.67 -12.93 -9.98
CA GLY A 275 -9.76 -12.46 -8.60
C GLY A 275 -10.76 -13.23 -7.76
N ASN A 276 -11.93 -13.56 -8.32
CA ASN A 276 -12.93 -14.37 -7.65
C ASN A 276 -12.56 -15.86 -7.52
N SER A 277 -11.60 -16.34 -8.31
CA SER A 277 -11.11 -17.73 -8.24
C SER A 277 -10.08 -17.97 -7.14
N ILE A 278 -9.53 -16.90 -6.58
CA ILE A 278 -8.52 -16.92 -5.53
C ILE A 278 -8.95 -15.99 -4.39
N LYS A 279 -8.27 -16.14 -3.26
CA LYS A 279 -8.38 -15.21 -2.14
C LYS A 279 -7.06 -14.47 -1.98
N VAL A 280 -7.11 -13.15 -1.95
CA VAL A 280 -6.00 -12.28 -1.55
C VAL A 280 -6.44 -11.55 -0.28
N VAL A 281 -5.65 -11.67 0.76
CA VAL A 281 -5.98 -11.11 2.08
C VAL A 281 -4.90 -10.13 2.49
N THR A 282 -5.28 -8.88 2.67
CA THR A 282 -4.48 -7.89 3.40
C THR A 282 -4.67 -8.15 4.89
N ASP A 283 -3.61 -8.46 5.64
CA ASP A 283 -3.71 -8.53 7.11
C ASP A 283 -4.08 -7.15 7.63
N LYS A 284 -5.14 -7.06 8.43
CA LYS A 284 -5.60 -5.79 9.01
C LYS A 284 -4.60 -5.18 9.99
N ARG A 285 -3.67 -6.00 10.51
CA ARG A 285 -2.55 -5.51 11.32
C ARG A 285 -1.49 -4.92 10.39
N TYR A 286 -0.95 -3.80 10.78
CA TYR A 286 0.15 -3.14 10.10
C TYR A 286 1.00 -2.39 11.12
N LEU A 287 2.24 -2.07 10.73
CA LEU A 287 3.09 -1.17 11.50
C LEU A 287 3.48 0.03 10.67
N ARG A 288 3.71 1.13 11.34
CA ARG A 288 4.04 2.40 10.74
C ARG A 288 5.21 3.07 11.44
N GLY A 289 6.06 3.69 10.67
CA GLY A 289 7.06 4.66 11.08
C GLY A 289 6.82 5.99 10.37
N ALA A 290 7.81 6.86 10.36
CA ALA A 290 7.72 8.15 9.69
C ALA A 290 7.89 8.03 8.17
N THR A 291 8.83 7.21 7.71
CA THR A 291 9.15 7.04 6.28
C THR A 291 9.05 5.60 5.81
N MET A 292 8.63 4.72 6.71
CA MET A 292 8.48 3.30 6.46
C MET A 292 7.17 2.79 7.05
N ALA A 293 6.61 1.74 6.42
CA ALA A 293 5.50 0.99 7.00
C ALA A 293 5.65 -0.50 6.64
N PHE A 294 4.85 -1.35 7.28
CA PHE A 294 4.99 -2.80 7.15
C PHE A 294 3.60 -3.43 7.10
N GLY A 295 3.44 -4.39 6.17
CA GLY A 295 2.21 -5.14 6.01
C GLY A 295 2.46 -6.64 5.86
N ARG A 296 1.44 -7.44 6.09
CA ARG A 296 1.42 -8.87 5.82
C ARG A 296 0.25 -9.22 4.92
N MET A 297 0.43 -10.24 4.10
CA MET A 297 -0.63 -10.74 3.24
C MET A 297 -0.61 -12.25 3.15
N SER A 298 -1.73 -12.80 2.70
CA SER A 298 -1.81 -14.19 2.28
C SER A 298 -2.62 -14.33 1.00
N THR A 299 -2.40 -15.42 0.27
CA THR A 299 -3.17 -15.72 -0.94
C THR A 299 -3.34 -17.22 -1.13
N THR A 300 -4.43 -17.61 -1.78
CA THR A 300 -4.66 -18.98 -2.23
C THR A 300 -4.20 -19.22 -3.67
N ALA A 301 -3.64 -18.21 -4.34
CA ALA A 301 -3.05 -18.37 -5.66
C ALA A 301 -1.88 -19.36 -5.61
N LYS A 302 -1.77 -20.22 -6.62
CA LYS A 302 -0.65 -21.16 -6.70
C LYS A 302 0.64 -20.39 -7.00
N ALA A 303 1.70 -20.67 -6.28
CA ALA A 303 3.00 -20.03 -6.47
C ALA A 303 3.52 -20.14 -7.92
N THR A 304 3.18 -21.22 -8.61
CA THR A 304 3.54 -21.43 -10.04
C THR A 304 2.86 -20.46 -10.99
N ASP A 305 1.73 -19.91 -10.61
CA ASP A 305 0.91 -19.02 -11.44
C ASP A 305 1.21 -17.54 -11.15
N ILE A 306 1.83 -17.25 -10.00
CA ILE A 306 2.18 -15.90 -9.58
C ILE A 306 3.36 -15.37 -10.40
N LYS A 307 3.21 -14.20 -10.97
CA LYS A 307 4.27 -13.39 -11.56
C LYS A 307 4.88 -12.47 -10.49
N GLU A 308 4.04 -11.74 -9.80
CA GLU A 308 4.43 -10.79 -8.76
C GLU A 308 3.37 -10.71 -7.68
N GLN A 309 3.78 -10.45 -6.45
CA GLN A 309 2.88 -10.15 -5.34
C GLN A 309 3.51 -9.13 -4.38
N GLY A 310 2.69 -8.37 -3.70
CA GLY A 310 3.15 -7.35 -2.78
C GLY A 310 2.02 -6.43 -2.33
N PHE A 311 2.36 -5.16 -2.16
CA PHE A 311 1.41 -4.11 -1.82
C PHE A 311 1.50 -2.97 -2.82
N VAL A 312 0.36 -2.35 -3.06
CA VAL A 312 0.25 -1.05 -3.73
C VAL A 312 -0.16 0.00 -2.71
N ILE A 313 0.46 1.18 -2.79
CA ILE A 313 0.27 2.27 -1.85
C ILE A 313 0.10 3.59 -2.61
N SER A 314 -0.88 4.38 -2.19
CA SER A 314 -1.15 5.72 -2.73
C SER A 314 -1.65 6.65 -1.63
N THR A 315 -1.59 7.94 -1.84
CA THR A 315 -2.32 8.95 -1.03
C THR A 315 -3.77 9.12 -1.49
N GLN A 316 -4.17 8.39 -2.50
CA GLN A 316 -5.56 8.31 -2.98
C GLN A 316 -6.11 6.92 -2.65
N ALA A 317 -7.40 6.87 -2.35
CA ALA A 317 -8.10 5.60 -2.11
C ALA A 317 -8.06 4.68 -3.35
N HIS A 318 -8.18 3.39 -3.11
CA HIS A 318 -8.19 2.34 -4.12
C HIS A 318 -6.91 2.24 -4.97
N PRO A 319 -5.70 2.21 -4.36
CA PRO A 319 -4.46 2.09 -5.11
C PRO A 319 -4.44 0.82 -5.97
N THR A 320 -3.83 0.94 -7.14
CA THR A 320 -3.71 -0.13 -8.13
C THR A 320 -2.25 -0.45 -8.42
N VAL A 321 -1.99 -1.47 -9.24
CA VAL A 321 -0.63 -1.78 -9.71
C VAL A 321 0.00 -0.69 -10.59
N ALA A 322 -0.76 0.33 -10.97
CA ALA A 322 -0.26 1.55 -11.61
C ALA A 322 0.34 2.55 -10.60
N ASP A 323 0.00 2.42 -9.30
CA ASP A 323 0.56 3.20 -8.22
C ASP A 323 1.89 2.62 -7.72
N THR A 324 2.42 3.15 -6.62
CA THR A 324 3.69 2.68 -6.07
C THR A 324 3.57 1.26 -5.54
N LYS A 325 4.35 0.35 -6.11
CA LYS A 325 4.43 -1.05 -5.69
C LYS A 325 5.56 -1.26 -4.66
N HIS A 326 5.28 -2.10 -3.67
CA HIS A 326 6.25 -2.52 -2.66
C HIS A 326 6.29 -4.05 -2.59
N THR A 327 7.39 -4.60 -3.12
CA THR A 327 7.64 -6.05 -3.17
C THR A 327 8.80 -6.49 -2.29
N THR A 328 9.52 -5.53 -1.69
CA THR A 328 10.64 -5.83 -0.77
C THR A 328 10.12 -6.49 0.49
N THR A 329 10.72 -7.62 0.85
CA THR A 329 10.29 -8.44 1.98
C THR A 329 11.39 -8.65 3.01
N LEU A 330 10.94 -8.88 4.25
CA LEU A 330 11.73 -9.39 5.36
C LEU A 330 11.14 -10.72 5.78
N SER A 331 11.97 -11.59 6.36
CA SER A 331 11.52 -12.88 6.92
C SER A 331 11.60 -12.84 8.43
N ASN A 332 10.42 -12.91 9.10
CA ASN A 332 10.32 -13.05 10.54
C ASN A 332 9.01 -13.78 10.89
N ASN A 333 9.09 -15.08 11.14
CA ASN A 333 7.93 -15.95 11.30
C ASN A 333 6.89 -15.78 10.19
N GLY A 334 7.38 -15.81 8.94
CA GLY A 334 6.64 -15.49 7.74
C GLY A 334 7.13 -14.21 7.07
N THR A 335 6.46 -13.82 6.01
CA THR A 335 6.85 -12.68 5.18
C THR A 335 6.28 -11.38 5.71
N ILE A 336 7.11 -10.37 5.85
CA ILE A 336 6.73 -8.97 6.09
C ILE A 336 7.09 -8.18 4.84
N TYR A 337 6.14 -7.44 4.28
CA TYR A 337 6.40 -6.48 3.21
C TYR A 337 6.80 -5.14 3.83
N CYS A 338 7.90 -4.57 3.33
CA CYS A 338 8.50 -3.34 3.84
C CYS A 338 8.31 -2.21 2.82
N PHE A 339 7.62 -1.17 3.22
CA PHE A 339 7.35 0.02 2.42
C PHE A 339 8.35 1.11 2.83
N LYS A 340 9.13 1.61 1.88
CA LYS A 340 10.16 2.61 2.12
C LYS A 340 9.84 3.91 1.38
N ASN A 341 10.48 5.01 1.78
CA ASN A 341 10.37 6.32 1.15
C ASN A 341 8.97 6.96 1.24
N LEU A 342 8.22 6.61 2.27
CA LEU A 342 6.95 7.26 2.55
C LEU A 342 7.20 8.69 3.07
N LYS A 343 6.24 9.58 2.88
CA LYS A 343 6.26 10.92 3.46
C LYS A 343 5.81 10.84 4.93
N PRO A 344 6.49 11.52 5.86
CA PRO A 344 6.03 11.61 7.25
C PRO A 344 4.67 12.32 7.38
N ALA A 345 3.96 12.03 8.47
CA ALA A 345 2.69 12.65 8.82
C ALA A 345 1.69 12.71 7.65
N THR A 346 1.59 11.64 6.89
CA THR A 346 0.84 11.60 5.64
C THR A 346 -0.13 10.44 5.65
N GLU A 347 -1.34 10.68 5.15
CA GLU A 347 -2.35 9.66 4.94
C GLU A 347 -2.01 8.82 3.71
N TYR A 348 -2.17 7.51 3.87
CA TYR A 348 -1.98 6.53 2.82
C TYR A 348 -3.08 5.49 2.83
N PHE A 349 -3.35 4.98 1.63
CA PHE A 349 -4.16 3.80 1.40
C PHE A 349 -3.26 2.70 0.86
N MET A 350 -3.40 1.50 1.37
CA MET A 350 -2.64 0.34 0.91
C MET A 350 -3.55 -0.87 0.74
N ARG A 351 -3.25 -1.70 -0.22
CA ARG A 351 -3.83 -3.04 -0.34
C ARG A 351 -2.83 -4.04 -0.90
N SER A 352 -2.93 -5.28 -0.47
CA SER A 352 -2.14 -6.35 -1.05
C SER A 352 -2.62 -6.67 -2.46
N TYR A 353 -1.72 -7.16 -3.30
CA TYR A 353 -2.06 -7.62 -4.65
C TYR A 353 -1.29 -8.87 -5.03
N VAL A 354 -1.86 -9.60 -5.98
CA VAL A 354 -1.21 -10.71 -6.68
C VAL A 354 -1.45 -10.51 -8.16
N GLU A 355 -0.38 -10.51 -8.95
CA GLU A 355 -0.41 -10.52 -10.41
C GLU A 355 -0.01 -11.90 -10.92
N ASN A 356 -0.81 -12.50 -11.79
CA ASN A 356 -0.47 -13.77 -12.41
C ASN A 356 0.38 -13.59 -13.69
N LYS A 357 0.92 -14.71 -14.18
CA LYS A 357 1.74 -14.72 -15.42
C LYS A 357 1.00 -14.29 -16.71
N LYS A 358 -0.32 -14.12 -16.63
CA LYS A 358 -1.15 -13.62 -17.72
C LYS A 358 -1.46 -12.13 -17.61
N GLY A 359 -0.95 -11.45 -16.55
CA GLY A 359 -1.21 -10.06 -16.28
C GLY A 359 -2.53 -9.77 -15.57
N ASN A 360 -3.30 -10.78 -15.15
CA ASN A 360 -4.49 -10.56 -14.34
C ASN A 360 -4.07 -10.23 -12.89
N VAL A 361 -4.71 -9.24 -12.30
CA VAL A 361 -4.44 -8.74 -10.96
C VAL A 361 -5.65 -8.96 -10.06
N ALA A 362 -5.38 -9.41 -8.83
CA ALA A 362 -6.36 -9.47 -7.76
C ALA A 362 -5.83 -8.73 -6.54
N TYR A 363 -6.73 -8.07 -5.82
CA TYR A 363 -6.41 -7.24 -4.66
C TYR A 363 -7.05 -7.80 -3.39
N GLY A 364 -6.40 -7.57 -2.25
CA GLY A 364 -7.00 -7.72 -0.92
C GLY A 364 -7.70 -6.45 -0.47
N ASP A 365 -8.26 -6.49 0.75
CA ASP A 365 -8.94 -5.35 1.35
C ASP A 365 -8.00 -4.15 1.49
N GLU A 366 -8.56 -2.96 1.34
CA GLU A 366 -7.83 -1.71 1.54
C GLU A 366 -7.68 -1.39 3.04
N ILE A 367 -6.54 -0.84 3.39
CA ILE A 367 -6.26 -0.27 4.71
C ILE A 367 -5.87 1.18 4.52
N ARG A 368 -6.52 2.06 5.26
CA ARG A 368 -6.16 3.47 5.43
C ARG A 368 -5.26 3.60 6.65
N PHE A 369 -4.15 4.32 6.53
CA PHE A 369 -3.28 4.60 7.67
C PHE A 369 -2.55 5.93 7.51
N TYR A 370 -1.96 6.40 8.62
CA TYR A 370 -1.13 7.59 8.64
C TYR A 370 0.29 7.22 9.05
N THR A 371 1.30 7.72 8.35
CA THR A 371 2.67 7.70 8.85
C THR A 371 2.80 8.67 10.02
N ILE A 372 3.76 8.42 10.91
CA ILE A 372 4.05 9.31 12.04
C ILE A 372 4.91 10.50 11.60
N PRO A 373 4.97 11.59 12.38
CA PRO A 373 5.97 12.63 12.22
C PRO A 373 7.39 12.05 12.27
N LYS A 374 8.33 12.65 11.54
CA LYS A 374 9.71 12.18 11.52
C LYS A 374 10.46 12.62 12.77
N GLY A 375 11.20 11.71 13.37
CA GLY A 375 12.11 12.02 14.47
C GLY A 375 13.22 13.00 14.05
N ASN A 376 13.79 13.71 15.05
CA ASN A 376 14.89 14.64 14.83
C ASN A 376 16.01 14.45 15.86
N ILE A 377 16.38 13.21 16.10
CA ILE A 377 17.50 12.88 16.96
C ILE A 377 18.80 13.43 16.35
N VAL A 378 19.56 14.18 17.12
CA VAL A 378 20.83 14.78 16.68
C VAL A 378 21.94 14.39 17.66
N PRO A 379 22.66 13.30 17.40
CA PRO A 379 23.74 12.87 18.26
C PRO A 379 24.98 13.77 18.12
N THR A 380 25.78 13.82 19.17
CA THR A 380 27.12 14.39 19.17
C THR A 380 28.13 13.28 19.43
N ILE A 381 29.14 13.15 18.58
CA ILE A 381 30.26 12.22 18.80
C ILE A 381 31.40 12.99 19.44
N ARG A 382 31.78 12.59 20.67
CA ARG A 382 32.92 13.16 21.37
C ARG A 382 34.22 12.80 20.64
N SER A 383 35.29 13.59 20.85
CA SER A 383 36.57 13.37 20.19
C SER A 383 37.12 11.96 20.45
N ILE A 384 37.45 11.25 19.39
CA ILE A 384 38.06 9.91 19.38
C ILE A 384 39.34 9.98 18.57
N SER A 385 40.48 9.72 19.19
CA SER A 385 41.77 9.83 18.56
C SER A 385 42.09 8.66 17.62
N ASP A 386 41.66 7.45 17.98
CA ASP A 386 41.85 6.28 17.12
C ASP A 386 40.85 6.35 15.94
N GLU A 387 41.40 6.38 14.73
CA GLU A 387 40.60 6.56 13.51
C GLU A 387 39.70 5.37 13.22
N ALA A 388 40.17 4.15 13.45
CA ALA A 388 39.39 2.95 13.19
C ALA A 388 38.23 2.82 14.18
N VAL A 389 38.45 3.16 15.46
CA VAL A 389 37.37 3.23 16.48
C VAL A 389 36.41 4.33 16.15
N ARG A 390 36.90 5.52 15.79
CA ARG A 390 36.07 6.66 15.40
C ARG A 390 35.17 6.30 14.25
N LYS A 391 35.69 5.64 13.21
CA LYS A 391 34.90 5.22 12.06
C LYS A 391 33.78 4.25 12.47
N ARG A 392 34.08 3.18 13.23
CA ARG A 392 33.08 2.21 13.66
C ARG A 392 31.96 2.84 14.49
N ILE A 393 32.32 3.66 15.47
CA ILE A 393 31.34 4.32 16.34
C ILE A 393 30.51 5.34 15.54
N THR A 394 31.14 6.08 14.61
CA THR A 394 30.42 7.03 13.76
C THR A 394 29.42 6.31 12.85
N ASP A 395 29.83 5.24 12.19
CA ASP A 395 28.94 4.45 11.34
C ASP A 395 27.77 3.86 12.15
N ALA A 396 28.06 3.34 13.35
CA ALA A 396 27.03 2.81 14.26
C ALA A 396 26.02 3.88 14.70
N VAL A 397 26.52 5.06 15.09
CA VAL A 397 25.66 6.20 15.49
C VAL A 397 24.82 6.69 14.32
N ASN A 398 25.40 6.82 13.12
CA ASN A 398 24.66 7.24 11.93
C ASN A 398 23.55 6.25 11.59
N THR A 399 23.83 4.95 11.61
CA THR A 399 22.83 3.90 11.36
C THR A 399 21.70 3.96 12.38
N ALA A 400 22.01 4.04 13.67
CA ALA A 400 21.00 4.15 14.73
C ALA A 400 20.16 5.43 14.58
N THR A 401 20.80 6.56 14.22
CA THR A 401 20.13 7.83 13.98
C THR A 401 19.14 7.75 12.82
N ASP A 402 19.59 7.20 11.70
CA ASP A 402 18.74 7.05 10.52
C ASP A 402 17.53 6.16 10.80
N LEU A 403 17.75 5.04 11.48
CA LEU A 403 16.70 4.10 11.83
C LEU A 403 15.65 4.74 12.77
N TRP A 404 16.09 5.33 13.87
CA TRP A 404 15.16 5.93 14.82
C TRP A 404 14.45 7.16 14.23
N ASN A 405 15.14 8.01 13.45
CA ASN A 405 14.49 9.14 12.80
C ASN A 405 13.46 8.73 11.73
N ASN A 406 13.64 7.57 11.08
CA ASN A 406 12.71 7.06 10.08
C ASN A 406 11.56 6.22 10.66
N LEU A 407 11.74 5.64 11.85
CA LEU A 407 10.79 4.71 12.45
C LEU A 407 10.16 5.23 13.74
N THR A 408 10.65 6.32 14.32
CA THR A 408 10.08 6.97 15.50
C THR A 408 9.81 8.44 15.24
N GLU A 409 8.97 9.03 16.07
CA GLU A 409 8.71 10.49 16.10
C GLU A 409 9.52 11.22 17.17
N MET A 410 10.50 10.56 17.74
CA MET A 410 11.28 11.10 18.84
C MET A 410 11.96 12.42 18.49
N ARG A 411 11.76 13.45 19.30
CA ARG A 411 12.28 14.81 19.09
C ARG A 411 13.06 15.27 20.31
N ASP A 412 14.02 16.14 20.06
CA ASP A 412 14.79 16.82 21.13
C ASP A 412 15.69 15.89 21.95
N PHE A 413 15.86 14.65 21.54
CA PHE A 413 16.86 13.76 22.09
C PHE A 413 18.22 14.07 21.44
N ARG A 414 19.20 14.42 22.29
CA ARG A 414 20.54 14.90 21.90
C ARG A 414 21.63 14.06 22.57
N PRO A 415 21.74 12.77 22.21
CA PRO A 415 22.71 11.90 22.84
C PRO A 415 24.16 12.30 22.53
N SER A 416 25.06 12.12 23.50
CA SER A 416 26.50 12.37 23.37
C SER A 416 27.23 11.05 23.48
N VAL A 417 27.86 10.59 22.39
CA VAL A 417 28.51 9.29 22.29
C VAL A 417 30.03 9.45 22.29
N GLY A 418 30.74 8.71 23.12
CA GLY A 418 32.19 8.74 23.18
C GLY A 418 32.82 7.38 23.42
N TYR A 419 34.10 7.29 23.09
CA TYR A 419 34.91 6.11 23.34
C TYR A 419 35.58 6.20 24.70
N GLU A 420 35.32 5.21 25.55
CA GLU A 420 35.88 5.10 26.90
C GLU A 420 36.43 3.67 27.07
N PRO A 421 37.76 3.47 26.81
CA PRO A 421 38.34 2.12 26.77
C PRO A 421 38.16 1.30 28.04
N GLY A 422 37.99 1.97 29.17
CA GLY A 422 37.76 1.35 30.49
C GLY A 422 36.34 0.84 30.72
N THR A 423 35.38 1.16 29.85
CA THR A 423 34.03 0.61 29.90
C THR A 423 34.05 -0.83 29.36
N PRO A 424 33.57 -1.85 30.11
CA PRO A 424 33.66 -3.23 29.66
C PRO A 424 32.90 -3.53 28.37
N THR A 425 31.75 -2.88 28.19
CA THR A 425 30.83 -3.03 27.05
C THR A 425 30.49 -1.64 26.50
N ALA A 426 29.29 -1.19 26.78
CA ALA A 426 28.84 0.18 26.64
C ALA A 426 27.92 0.50 27.83
N ASP A 427 27.64 1.76 28.06
CA ASP A 427 26.62 2.21 28.99
C ASP A 427 26.08 3.58 28.60
N CYS A 428 24.89 3.89 29.11
CA CYS A 428 24.25 5.17 28.90
C CYS A 428 23.53 5.65 30.18
N SER A 429 23.72 6.90 30.50
CA SER A 429 22.92 7.56 31.52
C SER A 429 21.61 8.12 30.92
N TYR A 430 20.62 8.28 31.79
CA TYR A 430 19.39 9.00 31.44
C TYR A 430 19.74 10.37 30.84
N GLY A 431 19.17 10.68 29.68
CA GLY A 431 19.50 11.89 28.92
C GLY A 431 20.54 11.66 27.80
N GLY A 432 21.11 10.46 27.69
CA GLY A 432 21.88 10.08 26.50
C GLY A 432 23.39 10.33 26.56
N TRP A 433 24.02 10.31 27.73
CA TRP A 433 25.47 10.27 27.80
C TRP A 433 25.96 8.82 27.66
N VAL A 434 26.48 8.49 26.46
CA VAL A 434 26.89 7.14 26.08
C VAL A 434 28.40 6.98 26.16
N ARG A 435 28.88 5.88 26.77
CA ARG A 435 30.28 5.45 26.74
C ARG A 435 30.36 4.10 26.04
N VAL A 436 31.19 4.01 25.02
CA VAL A 436 31.45 2.78 24.27
C VAL A 436 32.87 2.30 24.59
N GLY A 437 32.99 1.05 25.00
CA GLY A 437 34.24 0.44 25.40
C GLY A 437 35.15 -0.04 24.25
N SER A 438 36.27 -0.64 24.65
CA SER A 438 37.30 -1.13 23.70
C SER A 438 36.90 -2.42 22.98
N ASN A 439 35.92 -3.18 23.50
CA ASN A 439 35.44 -4.39 22.83
C ASN A 439 34.70 -4.05 21.54
N THR A 440 35.28 -4.42 20.39
CA THR A 440 34.77 -4.09 19.06
C THR A 440 33.36 -4.66 18.80
N SER A 441 33.00 -5.76 19.47
CA SER A 441 31.69 -6.35 19.35
C SER A 441 30.55 -5.45 19.87
N TYR A 442 30.87 -4.46 20.70
CA TYR A 442 29.92 -3.45 21.20
C TYR A 442 30.04 -2.10 20.48
N GLN A 443 30.82 -2.02 19.40
CA GLN A 443 30.95 -0.82 18.58
C GLN A 443 30.00 -0.91 17.37
N SER A 444 28.76 -1.28 17.59
CA SER A 444 27.73 -1.57 16.57
C SER A 444 26.50 -0.66 16.73
N ALA A 445 25.67 -0.60 15.68
CA ALA A 445 24.41 0.13 15.72
C ALA A 445 23.45 -0.43 16.76
N GLY A 446 23.39 -1.76 16.92
CA GLY A 446 22.57 -2.41 17.94
C GLY A 446 22.93 -1.98 19.35
N THR A 447 24.23 -1.86 19.66
CA THR A 447 24.69 -1.34 20.95
C THR A 447 24.27 0.12 21.14
N ILE A 448 24.43 0.98 20.13
CA ILE A 448 24.00 2.38 20.23
C ILE A 448 22.49 2.48 20.47
N MET A 449 21.69 1.69 19.77
CA MET A 449 20.24 1.66 19.94
C MET A 449 19.83 1.16 21.34
N HIS A 450 20.54 0.14 21.87
CA HIS A 450 20.34 -0.34 23.23
C HIS A 450 20.63 0.76 24.26
N GLU A 451 21.79 1.41 24.15
CA GLU A 451 22.17 2.46 25.08
C GLU A 451 21.22 3.67 24.99
N TRP A 452 20.73 4.01 23.81
CA TRP A 452 19.75 5.07 23.66
C TRP A 452 18.41 4.76 24.31
N LEU A 453 17.97 3.49 24.36
CA LEU A 453 16.80 3.10 25.14
C LEU A 453 16.95 3.49 26.61
N HIS A 454 18.13 3.25 27.20
CA HIS A 454 18.41 3.73 28.56
C HIS A 454 18.36 5.26 28.63
N GLY A 455 18.93 5.92 27.61
CA GLY A 455 18.94 7.37 27.52
C GLY A 455 17.57 8.02 27.52
N VAL A 456 16.56 7.36 26.96
CA VAL A 456 15.17 7.85 26.86
C VAL A 456 14.23 7.27 27.91
N GLY A 457 14.72 6.57 28.92
CA GLY A 457 13.91 6.18 30.07
C GLY A 457 13.56 4.71 30.15
N VAL A 458 14.05 3.87 29.24
CA VAL A 458 13.94 2.42 29.36
C VAL A 458 14.96 1.91 30.38
N ILE A 459 14.84 2.43 31.59
CA ILE A 459 15.67 2.05 32.75
C ILE A 459 14.72 1.63 33.88
N PRO A 460 14.41 0.34 33.96
CA PRO A 460 13.36 -0.13 34.88
C PRO A 460 13.57 0.21 36.34
N TRP A 461 14.82 0.39 36.74
CA TRP A 461 15.19 0.68 38.16
C TRP A 461 15.22 2.16 38.49
N ALA A 462 15.37 3.05 37.53
CA ALA A 462 15.53 4.48 37.73
C ALA A 462 14.28 5.29 37.35
N ASP A 463 13.54 4.81 36.38
CA ASP A 463 12.34 5.49 35.87
C ASP A 463 11.10 5.07 36.66
N THR A 464 10.33 6.08 37.13
CA THR A 464 9.13 5.82 37.93
C THR A 464 8.01 5.21 37.11
N GLN A 465 7.90 5.51 35.81
CA GLN A 465 6.84 4.95 34.98
C GLN A 465 7.12 3.48 34.63
N TRP A 466 8.35 3.16 34.24
CA TRP A 466 8.75 1.78 34.00
C TRP A 466 8.68 0.93 35.26
N SER A 467 9.08 1.50 36.40
CA SER A 467 9.17 0.79 37.66
C SER A 467 7.88 0.77 38.45
N VAL A 468 6.86 1.54 38.08
CA VAL A 468 5.57 1.56 38.81
C VAL A 468 4.78 0.28 38.48
N VAL A 469 4.70 -0.59 39.49
CA VAL A 469 3.93 -1.83 39.41
C VAL A 469 2.44 -1.55 39.26
N GLY A 470 1.80 -2.24 38.36
CA GLY A 470 0.34 -2.16 38.13
C GLY A 470 -0.12 -1.01 37.26
N VAL A 471 0.78 -0.12 36.81
CA VAL A 471 0.45 0.94 35.82
C VAL A 471 0.84 0.53 34.42
N LEU A 472 2.13 0.56 34.13
CA LEU A 472 2.65 0.17 32.81
C LEU A 472 3.39 -1.17 32.82
N ARG A 473 3.63 -1.72 33.98
CA ARG A 473 4.41 -2.94 34.19
C ARG A 473 3.82 -3.83 35.27
N SER A 474 3.73 -5.11 34.99
CA SER A 474 3.42 -6.15 35.99
C SER A 474 4.70 -6.61 36.70
N GLY A 475 4.56 -7.14 37.89
CA GLY A 475 5.65 -7.66 38.69
C GLY A 475 5.94 -6.84 39.92
N SER A 476 6.80 -7.34 40.77
CA SER A 476 7.10 -6.73 42.09
C SER A 476 8.43 -5.99 42.05
N GLN A 477 8.42 -4.74 42.55
CA GLN A 477 9.63 -3.97 42.78
C GLN A 477 10.30 -4.24 44.12
N SER A 478 9.60 -4.94 45.01
CA SER A 478 10.14 -5.32 46.32
C SER A 478 11.14 -6.45 46.26
N VAL A 479 11.31 -7.10 45.12
CA VAL A 479 12.30 -8.16 44.92
C VAL A 479 13.69 -7.56 44.82
N SER A 480 14.63 -8.14 45.51
CA SER A 480 16.03 -7.68 45.53
C SER A 480 16.84 -8.27 44.37
N GLY A 481 17.97 -7.60 44.04
CA GLY A 481 18.90 -8.08 43.03
C GLY A 481 18.39 -7.90 41.60
N SER A 482 18.79 -8.77 40.69
CA SER A 482 18.48 -8.70 39.26
C SER A 482 17.00 -8.82 38.92
N GLN A 483 16.17 -9.26 39.84
CA GLN A 483 14.73 -9.36 39.64
C GLN A 483 13.97 -8.10 40.05
N LYS A 484 14.62 -7.13 40.65
CA LYS A 484 13.99 -5.86 41.05
C LYS A 484 13.40 -5.16 39.83
N GLY A 485 12.11 -4.92 39.90
CA GLY A 485 11.39 -4.33 38.76
C GLY A 485 11.17 -5.26 37.56
N SER A 486 11.38 -6.60 37.69
CA SER A 486 11.06 -7.56 36.61
C SER A 486 9.56 -7.64 36.35
N GLY A 487 9.20 -7.99 35.13
CA GLY A 487 7.81 -8.17 34.72
C GLY A 487 7.58 -7.86 33.26
N ASN A 488 6.30 -7.74 32.92
CA ASN A 488 5.86 -7.44 31.59
C ASN A 488 5.44 -5.98 31.44
N TRP A 489 5.73 -5.39 30.32
CA TRP A 489 5.14 -4.12 29.93
C TRP A 489 3.65 -4.31 29.68
N LEU A 490 2.80 -3.44 30.21
CA LEU A 490 1.35 -3.59 30.16
C LEU A 490 0.69 -2.82 29.02
N GLY A 491 1.44 -2.00 28.29
CA GLY A 491 0.92 -1.21 27.19
C GLY A 491 0.59 -2.07 25.97
N GLU A 492 -0.53 -1.81 25.35
CA GLU A 492 -1.04 -2.62 24.25
C GLU A 492 -0.41 -2.29 22.90
N ARG A 493 0.18 -1.09 22.73
CA ARG A 493 0.88 -0.74 21.51
C ARG A 493 2.11 -1.60 21.32
N VAL A 494 2.89 -1.80 22.36
CA VAL A 494 4.05 -2.71 22.32
C VAL A 494 3.61 -4.13 22.02
N SER A 495 2.56 -4.64 22.66
CA SER A 495 2.02 -5.97 22.39
C SER A 495 1.56 -6.11 20.94
N ALA A 496 0.87 -5.10 20.39
CA ALA A 496 0.43 -5.11 19.00
C ALA A 496 1.61 -5.09 18.01
N VAL A 497 2.68 -4.35 18.32
CA VAL A 497 3.91 -4.35 17.53
C VAL A 497 4.56 -5.72 17.54
N LEU A 498 4.71 -6.36 18.69
CA LEU A 498 5.30 -7.69 18.83
C LEU A 498 4.44 -8.75 18.12
N ASP A 499 3.13 -8.71 18.30
CA ASP A 499 2.19 -9.66 17.67
C ASP A 499 2.26 -9.59 16.14
N PHE A 500 2.36 -8.39 15.57
CA PHE A 500 2.55 -8.25 14.14
C PHE A 500 3.96 -8.69 13.71
N TRP A 501 4.99 -8.17 14.42
CA TRP A 501 6.38 -8.35 14.01
C TRP A 501 6.80 -9.83 14.07
N ASP A 502 6.41 -10.52 15.12
CA ASP A 502 6.74 -11.93 15.35
C ASP A 502 5.65 -12.89 14.81
N ASN A 503 4.60 -12.35 14.18
CA ASN A 503 3.46 -13.12 13.67
C ASN A 503 2.85 -14.05 14.74
N THR A 504 2.56 -13.46 15.89
CA THR A 504 2.02 -14.12 17.08
C THR A 504 0.75 -13.43 17.58
N THR A 505 0.27 -13.83 18.72
CA THR A 505 -0.85 -13.18 19.43
C THR A 505 -0.60 -13.23 20.94
N GLY A 506 -0.89 -12.12 21.63
CA GLY A 506 -0.78 -12.02 23.07
C GLY A 506 0.65 -11.90 23.59
N SER A 507 1.55 -11.35 22.76
CA SER A 507 2.95 -11.13 23.14
C SER A 507 3.08 -10.02 24.17
N PHE A 508 4.12 -10.13 25.00
CA PHE A 508 4.50 -9.07 25.95
C PHE A 508 5.99 -8.78 25.82
N LEU A 509 6.33 -7.49 25.98
CA LEU A 509 7.70 -7.09 26.24
C LEU A 509 8.04 -7.42 27.70
N HIS A 510 9.07 -8.24 27.88
CA HIS A 510 9.56 -8.59 29.21
C HIS A 510 10.71 -7.68 29.61
N GLY A 511 10.94 -7.52 30.90
CA GLY A 511 12.10 -6.79 31.39
C GLY A 511 12.57 -7.26 32.74
N ASP A 512 13.87 -7.18 32.97
CA ASP A 512 14.46 -7.19 34.31
C ASP A 512 14.64 -5.74 34.80
N TYR A 513 15.51 -5.48 35.72
CA TYR A 513 15.68 -4.14 36.23
C TYR A 513 16.57 -3.24 35.36
N GLN A 514 17.20 -3.79 34.29
CA GLN A 514 18.07 -3.04 33.38
C GLN A 514 17.73 -3.26 31.90
N HIS A 515 17.15 -4.39 31.52
CA HIS A 515 17.02 -4.85 30.15
C HIS A 515 15.59 -5.19 29.78
N MET A 516 15.33 -5.27 28.49
CA MET A 516 14.04 -5.70 27.95
C MET A 516 14.19 -6.74 26.85
N TRP A 517 13.20 -7.59 26.66
CA TRP A 517 13.09 -8.60 25.61
C TRP A 517 11.66 -8.70 25.09
N PRO A 518 11.48 -9.01 23.78
CA PRO A 518 12.47 -9.05 22.71
C PRO A 518 12.93 -7.67 22.27
N TYR A 519 13.88 -7.63 21.34
CA TYR A 519 14.39 -6.45 20.64
C TYR A 519 15.16 -5.42 21.50
N GLY A 520 15.51 -5.77 22.72
CA GLY A 520 16.34 -4.90 23.59
C GLY A 520 17.81 -4.82 23.18
N ILE A 521 18.32 -5.83 22.46
CA ILE A 521 19.71 -5.96 22.02
C ILE A 521 20.67 -5.85 23.21
N ASN A 522 20.44 -6.67 24.24
CA ASN A 522 21.06 -6.54 25.56
C ASN A 522 22.52 -7.02 25.61
N GLY A 523 23.04 -7.56 24.54
CA GLY A 523 24.43 -8.00 24.44
C GLY A 523 24.88 -8.17 23.00
N ALA A 524 26.19 -8.15 22.75
CA ALA A 524 26.74 -8.31 21.41
C ALA A 524 26.34 -9.63 20.72
N ASN A 525 26.00 -10.67 21.48
CA ASN A 525 25.50 -11.93 20.94
C ASN A 525 24.04 -11.86 20.45
N GLU A 526 23.29 -10.86 20.85
CA GLU A 526 21.94 -10.60 20.35
C GLU A 526 21.95 -9.73 19.09
N ASP A 527 23.03 -9.01 18.83
CA ASP A 527 23.18 -8.15 17.66
C ASP A 527 23.63 -8.95 16.43
N ASN A 528 22.66 -9.39 15.65
CA ASN A 528 22.89 -10.07 14.38
C ASN A 528 22.98 -9.13 13.16
N HIS A 529 22.95 -7.82 13.38
CA HIS A 529 23.02 -6.76 12.37
C HIS A 529 21.91 -6.82 11.30
N SER A 530 20.79 -7.50 11.57
CA SER A 530 19.71 -7.63 10.59
C SER A 530 18.73 -6.48 10.65
N ASP A 531 18.12 -6.16 9.49
CA ASP A 531 17.00 -5.22 9.40
C ASP A 531 15.85 -5.64 10.32
N VAL A 532 15.58 -6.94 10.46
CA VAL A 532 14.53 -7.45 11.33
C VAL A 532 14.76 -7.04 12.79
N LEU A 533 15.99 -7.19 13.28
CA LEU A 533 16.34 -6.82 14.65
C LEU A 533 16.27 -5.30 14.86
N TYR A 534 16.84 -4.55 13.95
CA TYR A 534 16.95 -3.09 14.10
C TYR A 534 15.61 -2.37 13.90
N TYR A 535 14.81 -2.82 12.93
CA TYR A 535 13.45 -2.29 12.77
C TYR A 535 12.57 -2.69 13.95
N GLY A 536 12.66 -3.94 14.43
CA GLY A 536 11.95 -4.41 15.61
C GLY A 536 12.28 -3.56 16.85
N ASN A 537 13.55 -3.26 17.12
CA ASN A 537 13.97 -2.36 18.19
C ASN A 537 13.34 -0.95 18.06
N SER A 538 13.43 -0.36 16.86
CA SER A 538 12.92 0.99 16.61
C SER A 538 11.40 1.06 16.76
N LEU A 539 10.67 0.06 16.26
CA LEU A 539 9.21 -0.02 16.37
C LEU A 539 8.75 -0.25 17.80
N VAL A 540 9.47 -1.07 18.58
CA VAL A 540 9.21 -1.25 20.03
C VAL A 540 9.50 0.05 20.77
N CYS A 541 10.59 0.74 20.43
CA CYS A 541 10.90 2.07 21.00
C CYS A 541 9.74 3.05 20.77
N GLN A 542 9.25 3.18 19.53
CA GLN A 542 8.09 4.04 19.24
C GLN A 542 6.86 3.62 20.04
N ALA A 543 6.57 2.33 20.10
CA ALA A 543 5.39 1.81 20.79
C ALA A 543 5.41 2.03 22.30
N LEU A 544 6.59 2.01 22.93
CA LEU A 544 6.74 2.36 24.35
C LEU A 544 6.27 3.78 24.63
N GLY A 545 6.63 4.73 23.76
CA GLY A 545 6.16 6.11 23.86
C GLY A 545 4.65 6.23 23.57
N GLU A 546 4.15 5.55 22.56
CA GLU A 546 2.71 5.50 22.25
C GLU A 546 1.88 4.91 23.41
N ASP A 547 2.45 4.03 24.21
CA ASP A 547 1.87 3.50 25.45
C ASP A 547 2.02 4.44 26.67
N GLY A 548 2.71 5.57 26.50
CA GLY A 548 2.84 6.61 27.53
C GLY A 548 4.16 6.61 28.28
N LEU A 549 5.22 5.94 27.81
CA LEU A 549 6.56 6.15 28.34
C LEU A 549 7.05 7.56 27.97
N GLU A 550 7.47 8.33 28.93
CA GLU A 550 7.88 9.72 28.74
C GLU A 550 9.35 9.93 29.09
N HIS A 551 9.91 10.96 28.49
CA HIS A 551 11.23 11.48 28.84
C HIS A 551 11.12 12.95 29.26
N THR A 552 11.83 13.35 30.31
CA THR A 552 11.66 14.67 30.92
C THR A 552 12.12 15.86 30.08
N SER A 553 13.00 15.64 29.11
CA SER A 553 13.59 16.70 28.28
C SER A 553 13.50 16.45 26.77
N SER A 554 12.90 15.34 26.38
CA SER A 554 12.71 14.98 24.97
C SER A 554 11.27 14.61 24.75
N HIS A 555 10.74 14.91 23.57
CA HIS A 555 9.48 14.34 23.13
C HIS A 555 9.76 12.90 22.71
N TYR A 556 9.14 11.95 23.37
CA TYR A 556 9.35 10.53 23.10
C TYR A 556 8.44 10.07 21.96
N ALA A 557 7.15 10.03 22.19
CA ALA A 557 6.10 9.78 21.21
C ALA A 557 4.76 10.27 21.75
N GLU A 558 3.82 10.58 20.88
CA GLU A 558 2.46 10.88 21.32
C GLU A 558 1.75 9.59 21.73
N PRO A 559 1.14 9.52 22.91
CA PRO A 559 0.26 8.43 23.26
C PRO A 559 -0.86 8.28 22.24
N TYR A 560 -0.93 7.12 21.59
CA TYR A 560 -1.74 6.99 20.39
C TYR A 560 -2.27 5.58 20.20
N TRP A 561 -3.50 5.50 19.70
CA TRP A 561 -4.03 4.32 19.05
C TRP A 561 -4.85 4.73 17.84
N ALA A 562 -4.64 4.05 16.70
CA ALA A 562 -5.38 4.34 15.48
C ALA A 562 -6.91 4.17 15.70
N PHE A 563 -7.67 5.20 15.36
CA PHE A 563 -9.11 5.16 15.26
C PHE A 563 -9.53 5.49 13.83
N GLU A 564 -10.21 4.56 13.19
CA GLU A 564 -10.71 4.72 11.83
C GLU A 564 -11.96 5.61 11.83
N HIS A 565 -11.77 6.93 11.77
CA HIS A 565 -12.87 7.87 11.59
C HIS A 565 -13.12 8.12 10.09
N GLN A 566 -14.34 8.48 9.76
CA GLN A 566 -14.71 8.92 8.42
C GLN A 566 -15.13 10.38 8.49
N GLU A 567 -14.64 11.18 7.54
CA GLU A 567 -14.98 12.60 7.48
C GLU A 567 -16.48 12.78 7.16
N GLY A 568 -17.12 13.71 7.87
CA GLY A 568 -18.54 13.98 7.70
C GLY A 568 -19.50 12.98 8.35
N VAL A 569 -18.99 11.90 8.94
CA VAL A 569 -19.80 10.92 9.68
C VAL A 569 -20.06 11.42 11.09
N LYS A 570 -21.31 11.29 11.57
CA LYS A 570 -21.68 11.55 12.96
C LYS A 570 -21.34 10.36 13.83
N TYR A 571 -20.61 10.64 14.91
CA TYR A 571 -20.25 9.68 15.93
C TYR A 571 -20.94 10.00 17.26
N TYR A 572 -21.25 8.97 18.03
CA TYR A 572 -21.83 9.05 19.35
C TYR A 572 -20.84 8.49 20.35
N ILE A 573 -20.48 9.31 21.34
CA ILE A 573 -19.47 8.97 22.34
C ILE A 573 -20.17 8.55 23.62
N THR A 574 -20.02 7.29 23.99
CA THR A 574 -20.64 6.73 25.20
C THR A 574 -19.59 6.28 26.20
N ASN A 575 -19.92 6.35 27.48
CA ASN A 575 -19.08 5.71 28.49
C ASN A 575 -19.20 4.18 28.37
N GLU A 576 -18.10 3.48 28.60
CA GLU A 576 -18.04 2.01 28.47
C GLU A 576 -18.96 1.25 29.44
N LYS A 577 -19.44 1.93 30.50
CA LYS A 577 -20.36 1.31 31.45
C LYS A 577 -21.68 0.95 30.79
N LYS A 578 -22.10 -0.30 30.96
CA LYS A 578 -23.33 -0.85 30.40
C LYS A 578 -24.36 -1.15 31.47
N GLU A 579 -25.62 -1.10 31.07
CA GLU A 579 -26.73 -1.65 31.81
C GLU A 579 -27.45 -2.66 30.94
N ASN A 580 -27.69 -3.87 31.45
CA ASN A 580 -28.28 -5.01 30.70
C ASN A 580 -27.56 -5.30 29.35
N GLY A 581 -26.21 -5.15 29.34
CA GLY A 581 -25.40 -5.41 28.17
C GLY A 581 -25.41 -4.29 27.10
N ARG A 582 -26.10 -3.18 27.34
CA ARG A 582 -26.23 -2.05 26.41
C ARG A 582 -25.68 -0.76 26.99
N TYR A 583 -25.17 0.13 26.13
CA TYR A 583 -24.68 1.44 26.52
C TYR A 583 -25.83 2.37 26.90
N LEU A 584 -25.58 3.18 27.91
CA LEU A 584 -26.61 4.00 28.52
C LEU A 584 -26.32 5.50 28.50
N SER A 585 -25.07 5.90 28.73
CA SER A 585 -24.70 7.29 29.00
C SER A 585 -23.87 7.89 27.88
N TYR A 586 -24.46 8.80 27.13
CA TYR A 586 -23.85 9.45 25.97
C TYR A 586 -23.42 10.89 26.25
N LEU A 587 -22.27 11.27 25.70
CA LEU A 587 -21.75 12.63 25.80
C LEU A 587 -22.66 13.59 25.01
N THR A 588 -23.07 14.67 25.69
CA THR A 588 -23.93 15.71 25.10
C THR A 588 -23.49 17.09 25.49
N GLU A 589 -23.72 18.04 24.60
CA GLU A 589 -23.53 19.45 24.86
C GLU A 589 -24.86 20.11 25.25
N ARG A 590 -24.85 20.97 26.26
CA ARG A 590 -26.04 21.68 26.76
C ARG A 590 -25.82 23.17 26.89
N GLY A 591 -26.81 23.92 26.44
CA GLY A 591 -26.95 25.33 26.65
C GLY A 591 -25.89 26.22 25.96
N ALA A 592 -26.08 27.53 26.06
CA ALA A 592 -25.23 28.53 25.43
C ALA A 592 -23.78 28.53 25.96
N ALA A 593 -23.60 28.09 27.19
CA ALA A 593 -22.27 28.03 27.84
C ALA A 593 -21.39 26.85 27.30
N GLY A 594 -21.98 25.92 26.58
CA GLY A 594 -21.26 24.71 26.07
C GLY A 594 -20.92 23.73 27.20
N THR A 595 -21.86 23.51 28.11
CA THR A 595 -21.65 22.53 29.19
C THR A 595 -21.66 21.14 28.62
N LEU A 596 -20.60 20.37 28.85
CA LEU A 596 -20.54 18.94 28.54
C LEU A 596 -21.07 18.13 29.70
N THR A 597 -21.96 17.20 29.42
CA THR A 597 -22.56 16.30 30.41
C THR A 597 -22.89 14.98 29.74
N LEU A 598 -23.42 14.04 30.52
CA LEU A 598 -23.93 12.78 29.97
C LEU A 598 -25.45 12.80 29.92
N CYS A 599 -26.03 12.17 28.93
CA CYS A 599 -27.47 11.98 28.83
C CYS A 599 -27.78 10.49 28.66
N GLN A 600 -28.96 10.13 29.17
CA GLN A 600 -29.56 8.81 28.97
C GLN A 600 -30.78 8.97 28.07
N LYS A 601 -30.68 8.47 26.86
CA LYS A 601 -31.71 8.59 25.81
C LYS A 601 -31.80 7.29 25.02
N SER A 602 -32.95 7.04 24.46
CA SER A 602 -33.12 5.96 23.47
C SER A 602 -32.32 6.23 22.21
N ALA A 603 -32.09 5.21 21.42
CA ALA A 603 -31.35 5.33 20.15
C ALA A 603 -32.00 6.35 19.19
N ASP A 604 -33.34 6.36 19.11
CA ASP A 604 -34.08 7.31 18.26
C ASP A 604 -33.95 8.75 18.76
N GLU A 605 -34.00 8.97 20.08
CA GLU A 605 -33.79 10.29 20.65
C GLU A 605 -32.34 10.79 20.47
N LEU A 606 -31.37 9.90 20.52
CA LEU A 606 -29.97 10.22 20.24
C LEU A 606 -29.76 10.60 18.78
N ALA A 607 -30.27 9.80 17.85
CA ALA A 607 -30.17 10.03 16.42
C ALA A 607 -30.87 11.34 15.98
N ALA A 608 -31.98 11.69 16.65
CA ALA A 608 -32.70 12.94 16.42
C ALA A 608 -32.07 14.18 17.10
N ASN A 609 -30.98 14.02 17.86
CA ASN A 609 -30.42 15.10 18.68
C ASN A 609 -28.93 15.34 18.36
N ASP A 610 -28.69 16.27 17.48
CA ASP A 610 -27.33 16.64 17.04
C ASP A 610 -26.43 17.15 18.20
N SER A 611 -26.99 17.55 19.35
CA SER A 611 -26.20 17.87 20.53
C SER A 611 -25.50 16.65 21.15
N CYS A 612 -25.92 15.43 20.80
CA CYS A 612 -25.29 14.17 21.23
C CYS A 612 -24.35 13.59 20.17
N ALA A 613 -24.27 14.20 18.99
CA ALA A 613 -23.47 13.76 17.86
C ALA A 613 -22.23 14.60 17.67
N TRP A 614 -21.14 13.97 17.24
CA TRP A 614 -19.82 14.56 17.10
C TRP A 614 -19.19 14.20 15.78
N TYR A 615 -18.60 15.16 15.08
CA TYR A 615 -17.68 14.92 13.96
C TYR A 615 -16.27 14.79 14.52
N ILE A 616 -15.51 13.84 13.98
CA ILE A 616 -14.14 13.57 14.41
C ILE A 616 -13.20 13.94 13.27
N SER A 617 -12.14 14.66 13.59
CA SER A 617 -11.02 14.92 12.68
C SER A 617 -9.71 14.52 13.33
N PHE A 618 -8.70 14.25 12.50
CA PHE A 618 -7.36 13.86 12.93
C PHE A 618 -6.31 14.74 12.28
N THR A 619 -5.32 15.16 13.05
CA THR A 619 -4.19 15.97 12.58
C THR A 619 -2.94 15.11 12.57
N PRO A 620 -2.44 14.69 11.39
CA PRO A 620 -1.29 13.77 11.30
C PRO A 620 0.02 14.33 11.86
N ASP A 621 0.24 15.65 11.73
CA ASP A 621 1.50 16.30 12.17
C ASP A 621 1.75 16.19 13.66
N ASN A 622 0.71 16.16 14.48
CA ASN A 622 0.78 16.05 15.93
C ASN A 622 -0.01 14.86 16.50
N GLN A 623 -0.63 14.06 15.63
CA GLN A 623 -1.39 12.85 15.94
C GLN A 623 -2.54 13.07 16.93
N TYR A 624 -3.21 14.22 16.86
CA TYR A 624 -4.36 14.56 17.70
C TYR A 624 -5.69 14.36 16.99
N PHE A 625 -6.68 14.00 17.80
CA PHE A 625 -8.08 13.98 17.42
C PHE A 625 -8.80 15.20 17.98
N GLN A 626 -9.71 15.74 17.18
CA GLN A 626 -10.62 16.81 17.60
C GLN A 626 -12.06 16.34 17.45
N PHE A 627 -12.92 16.77 18.34
CA PHE A 627 -14.32 16.37 18.40
C PHE A 627 -15.20 17.61 18.30
N ARG A 628 -15.89 17.78 17.18
CA ARG A 628 -16.76 18.93 16.90
C ARG A 628 -18.22 18.54 17.01
N ASN A 629 -18.98 19.23 17.87
CA ASN A 629 -20.40 18.96 18.07
C ASN A 629 -21.23 19.25 16.80
N ALA A 630 -22.13 18.35 16.44
CA ALA A 630 -22.90 18.46 15.20
C ALA A 630 -23.95 19.59 15.24
N ALA A 631 -24.54 19.90 16.41
CA ALA A 631 -25.53 20.97 16.55
C ALA A 631 -24.94 22.36 16.57
N THR A 632 -23.79 22.53 17.26
CA THR A 632 -23.26 23.88 17.58
C THR A 632 -21.98 24.21 16.82
N GLY A 633 -21.28 23.24 16.27
CA GLY A 633 -19.97 23.39 15.66
C GLY A 633 -18.84 23.63 16.68
N ARG A 634 -19.12 23.62 17.98
CA ARG A 634 -18.12 23.80 19.05
C ARG A 634 -17.34 22.52 19.28
N TYR A 635 -16.09 22.68 19.72
CA TYR A 635 -15.17 21.57 19.97
C TYR A 635 -15.11 21.20 21.44
N ILE A 636 -14.95 19.92 21.75
CA ILE A 636 -14.58 19.48 23.09
C ILE A 636 -13.28 20.20 23.45
N THR A 637 -13.27 20.84 24.61
CA THR A 637 -12.19 21.69 25.07
C THR A 637 -11.88 21.37 26.56
N PHE A 638 -10.61 21.21 26.86
CA PHE A 638 -10.12 21.05 28.22
C PHE A 638 -9.24 22.25 28.62
N ASN A 639 -9.68 23.05 29.57
CA ASN A 639 -8.99 24.27 29.98
C ASN A 639 -7.99 24.05 31.13
N GLY A 640 -7.62 22.81 31.42
CA GLY A 640 -6.79 22.43 32.59
C GLY A 640 -7.59 22.05 33.82
N SER A 641 -8.86 22.44 33.89
CA SER A 641 -9.74 22.16 35.04
C SER A 641 -11.01 21.42 34.67
N THR A 642 -11.65 21.78 33.59
CA THR A 642 -12.95 21.22 33.17
C THR A 642 -13.01 20.98 31.71
N PHE A 643 -13.82 20.00 31.31
CA PHE A 643 -14.24 19.79 29.93
C PHE A 643 -15.48 20.63 29.60
N SER A 644 -15.47 21.30 28.47
CA SER A 644 -16.59 22.09 27.95
C SER A 644 -16.56 22.09 26.42
N ALA A 645 -17.64 22.53 25.78
CA ALA A 645 -17.65 22.78 24.34
C ALA A 645 -17.39 24.26 24.06
N LYS A 646 -16.40 24.59 23.24
CA LYS A 646 -16.03 25.96 22.91
C LYS A 646 -15.86 26.12 21.38
N ASN A 647 -16.01 27.35 20.91
CA ASN A 647 -15.49 27.71 19.58
C ASN A 647 -13.98 27.48 19.56
N VAL A 648 -13.36 27.62 18.39
CA VAL A 648 -11.93 27.45 18.25
C VAL A 648 -11.19 28.24 19.34
N THR A 649 -10.40 27.52 20.14
CA THR A 649 -9.50 28.03 21.16
C THR A 649 -8.06 27.69 20.76
N PRO A 650 -7.03 28.05 21.54
CA PRO A 650 -5.69 27.51 21.30
C PRO A 650 -5.74 25.98 21.12
N ALA A 651 -5.07 25.49 20.09
CA ALA A 651 -5.16 24.11 19.62
C ALA A 651 -4.90 23.08 20.73
N ASP A 652 -3.94 23.37 21.61
CA ASP A 652 -3.57 22.51 22.73
C ASP A 652 -4.71 22.23 23.74
N GLN A 653 -5.80 22.99 23.70
CA GLN A 653 -6.97 22.76 24.55
C GLN A 653 -8.04 21.88 23.90
N GLN A 654 -7.97 21.67 22.59
CA GLN A 654 -8.95 20.93 21.80
C GLN A 654 -8.39 19.66 21.16
N ASP A 655 -7.10 19.43 21.35
CA ASP A 655 -6.38 18.29 20.82
C ASP A 655 -6.31 17.16 21.86
N PHE A 656 -6.74 15.97 21.46
CA PHE A 656 -6.81 14.80 22.33
C PHE A 656 -6.14 13.60 21.69
N GLN A 657 -5.48 12.78 22.51
CA GLN A 657 -5.05 11.45 22.13
C GLN A 657 -6.14 10.44 22.45
N LEU A 658 -6.23 9.40 21.63
CA LEU A 658 -7.03 8.22 21.89
C LEU A 658 -6.09 7.08 22.25
N MET A 659 -6.19 6.59 23.48
CA MET A 659 -5.46 5.42 23.93
C MET A 659 -6.42 4.25 24.08
N LYS A 660 -6.08 3.12 23.47
CA LYS A 660 -6.92 1.94 23.47
C LYS A 660 -6.93 1.26 24.84
N GLY A 661 -8.08 0.83 25.28
CA GLY A 661 -8.20 -0.08 26.43
C GLY A 661 -7.63 -1.47 26.14
N ARG A 662 -7.07 -2.11 27.17
CA ARG A 662 -6.47 -3.45 27.09
C ARG A 662 -7.48 -4.54 26.75
N VAL A 663 -8.74 -4.34 27.09
CA VAL A 663 -9.84 -5.27 26.83
C VAL A 663 -10.83 -4.56 25.93
N ASP A 664 -11.32 -5.24 24.92
CA ASP A 664 -12.38 -4.72 24.07
C ASP A 664 -13.63 -4.47 24.89
N ALA A 665 -14.37 -3.43 24.56
CA ALA A 665 -15.55 -3.04 25.29
C ALA A 665 -16.72 -4.00 25.07
N ASP A 666 -16.72 -4.70 23.93
CA ASP A 666 -17.71 -5.69 23.53
C ASP A 666 -17.04 -6.95 22.97
N GLU A 667 -17.78 -8.06 22.98
CA GLU A 667 -17.36 -9.35 22.41
C GLU A 667 -17.12 -9.28 20.89
N ASP A 668 -17.71 -8.32 20.21
CA ASP A 668 -17.53 -8.09 18.77
C ASP A 668 -16.28 -7.27 18.43
N GLY A 669 -15.44 -6.98 19.41
CA GLY A 669 -14.18 -6.23 19.23
C GLY A 669 -14.35 -4.72 19.23
N THR A 670 -15.51 -4.19 19.65
CA THR A 670 -15.69 -2.73 19.85
C THR A 670 -14.70 -2.21 20.86
N ARG A 671 -13.98 -1.13 20.51
CA ARG A 671 -12.87 -0.59 21.29
C ARG A 671 -13.35 0.41 22.35
N GLY A 672 -12.75 0.33 23.54
CA GLY A 672 -12.84 1.39 24.55
C GLY A 672 -11.57 2.22 24.55
N PHE A 673 -11.71 3.54 24.60
CA PHE A 673 -10.61 4.50 24.54
C PHE A 673 -10.57 5.38 25.78
N TRP A 674 -9.37 5.76 26.22
CA TRP A 674 -9.19 6.97 27.02
C TRP A 674 -9.12 8.16 26.07
N ILE A 675 -9.93 9.17 26.30
CA ILE A 675 -9.84 10.46 25.60
C ILE A 675 -9.02 11.37 26.48
N THR A 676 -7.76 11.53 26.12
CA THR A 676 -6.73 12.08 27.00
C THR A 676 -6.13 13.33 26.39
N ARG A 677 -5.97 14.37 27.17
CA ARG A 677 -5.13 15.48 26.75
C ARG A 677 -3.67 15.18 27.06
N HIS A 678 -2.80 15.37 26.07
CA HIS A 678 -1.36 15.28 26.30
C HIS A 678 -0.90 16.37 27.25
N ALA A 679 -0.25 15.96 28.31
CA ALA A 679 0.52 16.84 29.19
C ALA A 679 1.68 16.01 29.71
N ALA A 680 2.88 16.54 29.65
CA ALA A 680 4.04 15.88 30.22
C ALA A 680 3.71 15.40 31.65
N ARG A 681 3.84 14.12 31.90
CA ARG A 681 3.54 13.38 33.12
C ARG A 681 2.08 13.51 33.62
N ASN A 682 1.43 12.41 33.81
CA ASN A 682 0.06 12.28 34.32
C ASN A 682 -1.01 13.03 33.49
N PRO A 683 -1.18 12.70 32.21
CA PRO A 683 -2.19 13.34 31.39
C PRO A 683 -3.59 13.17 31.99
N MET A 684 -4.42 14.20 31.84
CA MET A 684 -5.80 14.18 32.31
C MET A 684 -6.68 13.54 31.26
N THR A 685 -7.53 12.61 31.69
CA THR A 685 -8.51 11.97 30.84
C THR A 685 -9.94 12.35 31.20
N MET A 686 -10.82 12.34 30.22
CA MET A 686 -12.25 12.48 30.41
C MET A 686 -12.79 11.26 31.13
N ALA A 687 -13.65 11.49 32.14
CA ALA A 687 -14.22 10.42 32.93
C ALA A 687 -15.71 10.69 33.31
N ALA A 688 -16.45 9.61 33.54
CA ALA A 688 -17.80 9.65 34.06
C ALA A 688 -17.79 9.31 35.57
N SER A 689 -18.23 10.25 36.41
CA SER A 689 -18.38 9.96 37.82
C SER A 689 -19.69 9.21 38.13
N ASN A 690 -20.71 9.44 37.34
CA ASN A 690 -21.99 8.72 37.36
C ASN A 690 -22.65 8.80 35.96
N ALA A 691 -23.88 8.33 35.86
CA ALA A 691 -24.61 8.24 34.59
C ALA A 691 -24.91 9.59 33.89
N THR A 692 -24.78 10.70 34.59
CA THR A 692 -25.11 12.04 34.06
C THR A 692 -23.99 13.07 34.23
N THR A 693 -22.95 12.74 34.96
CA THR A 693 -21.91 13.72 35.34
C THR A 693 -20.57 13.39 34.71
N LEU A 694 -20.11 14.29 33.84
CA LEU A 694 -18.78 14.28 33.27
C LEU A 694 -17.78 14.92 34.27
N THR A 695 -16.60 14.32 34.37
CA THR A 695 -15.51 14.79 35.22
C THR A 695 -14.16 14.53 34.52
N ARG A 696 -13.09 14.79 35.25
CA ARG A 696 -11.72 14.48 34.84
C ARG A 696 -11.02 13.63 35.89
N THR A 697 -10.06 12.85 35.44
CA THR A 697 -9.15 12.11 36.32
C THR A 697 -7.77 12.01 35.70
N THR A 698 -6.78 11.65 36.50
CA THR A 698 -5.47 11.31 35.94
C THR A 698 -5.58 10.01 35.14
N PHE A 699 -4.99 10.02 33.95
CA PHE A 699 -4.90 8.82 33.13
C PHE A 699 -4.14 7.72 33.88
N ASN A 700 -4.65 6.50 33.79
CA ASN A 700 -3.99 5.34 34.35
C ASN A 700 -4.31 4.10 33.51
N LEU A 701 -3.32 3.63 32.73
CA LEU A 701 -3.47 2.48 31.83
C LEU A 701 -3.78 1.17 32.56
N ALA A 702 -3.28 1.00 33.78
CA ALA A 702 -3.56 -0.20 34.57
C ALA A 702 -4.96 -0.20 35.19
N ASN A 703 -5.62 0.94 35.23
CA ASN A 703 -6.93 1.06 35.86
C ASN A 703 -8.02 0.64 34.86
N SER A 704 -8.62 -0.52 35.10
CA SER A 704 -9.79 -1.02 34.40
C SER A 704 -11.10 -0.29 34.80
N ALA A 705 -11.02 0.89 35.45
CA ALA A 705 -12.20 1.63 35.86
C ALA A 705 -13.05 2.04 34.63
N THR A 706 -14.24 1.49 34.56
CA THR A 706 -15.19 1.70 33.45
C THR A 706 -15.64 3.17 33.30
N GLY A 707 -15.41 4.02 34.27
CA GLY A 707 -15.73 5.46 34.21
C GLY A 707 -14.76 6.27 33.33
N GLN A 708 -13.59 5.76 32.98
CA GLN A 708 -12.56 6.50 32.27
C GLN A 708 -12.47 6.13 30.77
N ARG A 709 -13.13 5.06 30.36
CA ARG A 709 -13.07 4.58 28.99
C ARG A 709 -14.35 4.93 28.25
N TRP A 710 -14.19 5.24 26.97
CA TRP A 710 -15.22 5.74 26.09
C TRP A 710 -15.28 4.91 24.83
N VAL A 711 -16.47 4.64 24.35
CA VAL A 711 -16.72 3.96 23.10
C VAL A 711 -17.25 4.97 22.08
N ILE A 712 -16.69 4.96 20.89
CA ILE A 712 -17.04 5.85 19.79
C ILE A 712 -17.77 5.03 18.75
N LEU A 713 -19.02 5.33 18.50
CA LEU A 713 -19.94 4.57 17.67
C LEU A 713 -20.47 5.44 16.53
N ASP A 714 -20.54 4.92 15.31
CA ASP A 714 -21.39 5.51 14.28
C ASP A 714 -22.87 5.33 14.59
N GLU A 715 -23.76 5.88 13.77
CA GLU A 715 -25.21 5.81 14.05
C GLU A 715 -25.74 4.36 14.04
N ALA A 716 -25.28 3.53 13.11
CA ALA A 716 -25.74 2.14 13.02
C ALA A 716 -25.30 1.32 14.24
N GLN A 717 -24.03 1.47 14.64
CA GLN A 717 -23.48 0.86 15.85
C GLN A 717 -24.20 1.39 17.12
N MET A 718 -24.43 2.69 17.20
CA MET A 718 -25.15 3.31 18.33
C MET A 718 -26.55 2.73 18.43
N ARG A 719 -27.30 2.63 17.33
CA ARG A 719 -28.64 2.05 17.34
C ARG A 719 -28.64 0.58 17.77
N ALA A 720 -27.69 -0.20 17.32
CA ALA A 720 -27.57 -1.62 17.69
C ALA A 720 -27.21 -1.85 19.16
N LYS A 721 -26.44 -0.93 19.76
CA LYS A 721 -25.81 -1.11 21.08
C LYS A 721 -26.41 -0.28 22.21
N THR A 722 -27.36 0.62 21.92
CA THR A 722 -27.98 1.47 22.92
C THR A 722 -29.16 0.78 23.58
N THR A 723 -29.37 1.07 24.84
CA THR A 723 -30.56 0.64 25.58
C THR A 723 -31.80 1.29 24.99
N THR A 724 -32.81 0.49 24.62
CA THR A 724 -34.11 1.01 24.26
C THR A 724 -34.83 1.54 25.50
N ALA A 725 -35.24 2.77 25.43
CA ALA A 725 -36.01 3.54 26.41
C ALA A 725 -35.90 3.15 27.89
N MET A 726 -35.45 4.05 28.71
CA MET A 726 -35.41 3.90 30.15
C MET A 726 -36.75 3.47 30.73
N GLY A 727 -36.82 2.26 31.23
CA GLY A 727 -37.84 1.87 32.20
C GLY A 727 -39.27 1.70 31.67
N ILE A 728 -39.63 2.17 30.49
CA ILE A 728 -40.98 2.08 29.93
C ILE A 728 -41.25 0.70 29.34
N GLU A 729 -40.24 0.09 28.67
CA GLU A 729 -40.40 -1.28 28.17
C GLU A 729 -40.46 -2.32 29.29
N SER A 730 -39.75 -2.11 30.39
CA SER A 730 -39.84 -3.02 31.53
C SER A 730 -41.23 -3.00 32.21
N ILE A 731 -41.96 -1.91 32.07
CA ILE A 731 -43.31 -1.78 32.59
C ILE A 731 -44.32 -2.39 31.56
N THR A 732 -44.10 -2.15 30.26
CA THR A 732 -44.99 -2.70 29.20
C THR A 732 -44.80 -4.20 29.03
N ASP A 733 -43.56 -4.70 29.07
CA ASP A 733 -43.26 -6.12 29.03
C ASP A 733 -43.75 -6.86 30.29
N LYS A 734 -43.62 -6.24 31.47
CA LYS A 734 -44.20 -6.79 32.69
C LYS A 734 -45.72 -6.77 32.69
N GLN A 735 -46.37 -5.76 32.07
CA GLN A 735 -47.81 -5.72 31.91
C GLN A 735 -48.32 -6.67 30.84
N GLN A 736 -47.59 -6.85 29.72
CA GLN A 736 -47.93 -7.83 28.70
C GLN A 736 -47.69 -9.27 29.20
N ASN A 737 -46.61 -9.53 29.91
CA ASN A 737 -46.39 -10.83 30.54
C ASN A 737 -47.34 -11.09 31.70
N ALA A 738 -47.77 -10.08 32.44
CA ALA A 738 -48.83 -10.26 33.46
C ALA A 738 -50.22 -10.48 32.85
N ALA A 739 -50.50 -9.91 31.68
CA ALA A 739 -51.75 -10.15 30.94
C ALA A 739 -51.77 -11.52 30.24
N ALA A 740 -50.58 -12.08 29.91
CA ALA A 740 -50.45 -13.43 29.29
C ALA A 740 -50.52 -14.57 30.33
N VAL A 741 -50.51 -14.29 31.61
CA VAL A 741 -50.52 -15.28 32.72
C VAL A 741 -51.83 -15.20 33.54
N ALA A 742 -52.81 -14.39 33.15
CA ALA A 742 -54.13 -14.42 33.77
C ALA A 742 -55.01 -15.55 33.18
N PRO A 743 -55.58 -16.43 33.97
CA PRO A 743 -56.26 -17.65 33.54
C PRO A 743 -57.49 -17.44 32.67
#